data_820a7e6c570a397b146d135e11f70514
#
_entry.id   820a7e6c570a397b146d135e11f70514
#
_cell.length_a   1.000
_cell.length_b   1.000
_cell.length_c   1.000
_cell.angle_alpha   90.00
_cell.angle_beta   90.00
_cell.angle_gamma   90.00
#
_symmetry.space_group_name_H-M   'P 1'
#
loop_
_entity.id
_entity.type
_entity.pdbx_description
1 polymer ?
#
loop_
_entity_poly.entity_id
_entity_poly.type
_entity_poly.pdbx_seq_one_letter_code
_entity_poly.pdbx_strand_id
1 'polypeptide(L)'
;MTATHGFTLVSETAVEEYALTARLYRHGPTGAELLSISCADENKVFGVTLRTPPTDSTGLPHILEHSVLCGSRRYPVKEPFVELLKSSLQTFLNAFTYPDKTCYPVASANLADFYNLVDVYLDAVFHPRIPEEVFGQEGWHFHPHEGGFVFKGVVYNEMKGAYSSPESLLGEHSQRALFPGTTYGVDSGGDPAVIPRLTYSQFKDFHAKYYHPSNARFYFYGDDDPERRLLILEEYLKDFQPIEPDSAVALQKPFDAPRRVEERYACAPAEEGREPKAYFTVNWLLPEASDVERTLALAVLEHVLIGLPGSPLRRALIASGLGEDLAGGGLETELRQMTFSIGLKGVEPARLEEAQQLVLDTLKDIRAKGIDPDDVEAALNTIEFRLRENNTGSFPRGLSLMLRALVTWLHDGDPLAPIRFQAPLDALKASLAKGEGLLESLLDEHLLNNPHRVHVLLLPDPGMERRLLDEERARLDAALAALTPEGMEQARDLARRIAHFQETPDAPEDLARIPKLHLADLPRENKRIPGDWPEPGVFFHDLPTNGVVYLELGFDLSGVDPELLPLTPLFGRALLEMGTRKEDFARFLNRAARKTGGLGREVALSSVRAGGPGAASARLIVAGKATPERAGDFLGILSDALLQANFDDKARFREMLLEAKARSERRLAPSGHVYASRRLKARFHRAALAEERLAGLKAIQGLRRWAEAFDEHWPVLNAGLHRLRECVLTRAGLEANVTLDAKAFEGFRPRLMALLADLPQGAPATQAAWPALELPAREGLAAPVQVNYVAQGRLLAPGDYDFHGSMLVACRYLRNAYLWERVRVRGGAYGAFSSFDRWSGTLSMVSYRDPNIAKTLEAFAEAGDFLAKLDIGPEELERAVIGAVGDFDAVLLPDAQGHVAMARHWARDGEETRARVRREVMETTLDHLREAGRVMTRAMDGAPVVVLGGEEALRGASEAVGALEITRAM
;
A
#
# COMPACT_ATOMS: atom_id res chain seq x y z
N MET A 1 18.75 0.98 40.63
CA MET A 1 18.46 1.94 39.53
C MET A 1 17.36 2.85 40.05
N THR A 2 17.51 4.15 39.88
CA THR A 2 16.48 5.13 40.26
C THR A 2 15.32 5.06 39.28
N ALA A 3 14.11 4.91 39.79
CA ALA A 3 12.92 4.96 38.96
C ALA A 3 12.64 6.42 38.55
N THR A 4 12.32 6.65 37.28
CA THR A 4 11.92 7.94 36.72
C THR A 4 10.47 7.79 36.21
N HIS A 5 9.55 8.60 36.77
CA HIS A 5 8.14 8.55 36.40
C HIS A 5 7.55 7.12 36.39
N GLY A 6 7.75 6.37 37.49
CA GLY A 6 7.26 4.98 37.58
C GLY A 6 8.06 3.93 36.83
N PHE A 7 8.97 4.32 35.93
CA PHE A 7 9.73 3.43 35.07
C PHE A 7 11.15 3.22 35.55
N THR A 8 11.66 1.99 35.44
CA THR A 8 13.06 1.60 35.69
C THR A 8 13.70 1.25 34.36
N LEU A 9 14.86 1.84 34.07
CA LEU A 9 15.67 1.48 32.90
C LEU A 9 16.20 0.05 33.06
N VAL A 10 15.85 -0.83 32.12
CA VAL A 10 16.31 -2.21 32.07
C VAL A 10 17.63 -2.30 31.28
N SER A 11 17.67 -1.70 30.11
CA SER A 11 18.87 -1.65 29.25
C SER A 11 18.90 -0.40 28.39
N GLU A 12 20.12 0.02 28.02
CA GLU A 12 20.37 1.05 27.01
C GLU A 12 21.37 0.48 26.00
N THR A 13 21.08 0.57 24.73
CA THR A 13 21.86 -0.02 23.64
C THR A 13 21.95 0.95 22.46
N ALA A 14 23.17 1.25 22.00
CA ALA A 14 23.37 1.90 20.71
C ALA A 14 23.21 0.84 19.60
N VAL A 15 22.41 1.14 18.57
CA VAL A 15 22.24 0.35 17.37
C VAL A 15 22.85 1.13 16.22
N GLU A 16 24.10 0.79 15.92
CA GLU A 16 24.94 1.56 14.97
C GLU A 16 24.40 1.47 13.54
N GLU A 17 23.80 0.34 13.18
CA GLU A 17 23.21 0.06 11.85
C GLU A 17 22.19 1.13 11.42
N TYR A 18 21.50 1.73 12.39
CA TYR A 18 20.48 2.75 12.15
C TYR A 18 20.74 4.08 12.86
N ALA A 19 21.93 4.25 13.45
CA ALA A 19 22.33 5.44 14.20
C ALA A 19 21.29 5.84 15.26
N LEU A 20 20.83 4.88 16.06
CA LEU A 20 19.81 5.10 17.07
C LEU A 20 20.24 4.60 18.45
N THR A 21 19.61 5.13 19.51
CA THR A 21 19.75 4.66 20.88
C THR A 21 18.42 4.08 21.36
N ALA A 22 18.42 2.81 21.72
CA ALA A 22 17.26 2.11 22.24
C ALA A 22 17.36 1.95 23.76
N ARG A 23 16.30 2.33 24.47
CA ARG A 23 16.16 2.17 25.92
C ARG A 23 14.94 1.28 26.20
N LEU A 24 15.16 0.18 26.89
CA LEU A 24 14.08 -0.65 27.39
C LEU A 24 13.80 -0.28 28.85
N TYR A 25 12.57 0.09 29.11
CA TYR A 25 12.10 0.41 30.46
C TYR A 25 11.03 -0.58 30.89
N ARG A 26 10.89 -0.72 32.21
CA ARG A 26 9.80 -1.47 32.85
C ARG A 26 9.09 -0.57 33.84
N HIS A 27 7.75 -0.47 33.73
CA HIS A 27 6.93 0.23 34.69
C HIS A 27 6.78 -0.59 35.97
N GLY A 28 7.17 -0.01 37.14
CA GLY A 28 7.22 -0.73 38.40
C GLY A 28 5.86 -1.30 38.85
N PRO A 29 4.78 -0.48 38.91
CA PRO A 29 3.47 -0.96 39.38
C PRO A 29 2.82 -1.99 38.49
N THR A 30 2.81 -1.86 37.16
CA THR A 30 2.05 -2.73 36.24
C THR A 30 2.91 -3.78 35.56
N GLY A 31 4.25 -3.64 35.60
CA GLY A 31 5.15 -4.50 34.83
C GLY A 31 5.18 -4.24 33.32
N ALA A 32 4.47 -3.21 32.83
CA ALA A 32 4.46 -2.82 31.42
C ALA A 32 5.86 -2.52 30.91
N GLU A 33 6.13 -2.91 29.65
CA GLU A 33 7.42 -2.66 29.02
C GLU A 33 7.32 -1.56 27.97
N LEU A 34 8.34 -0.69 27.93
CA LEU A 34 8.49 0.39 26.98
C LEU A 34 9.82 0.27 26.25
N LEU A 35 9.79 0.13 24.93
CA LEU A 35 10.95 0.32 24.06
C LEU A 35 10.94 1.77 23.54
N SER A 36 11.85 2.59 24.04
CA SER A 36 12.01 4.01 23.66
C SER A 36 13.25 4.18 22.80
N ILE A 37 13.04 4.47 21.51
CA ILE A 37 14.12 4.67 20.52
C ILE A 37 14.28 6.17 20.25
N SER A 38 15.49 6.67 20.46
CA SER A 38 15.89 8.04 20.13
C SER A 38 16.78 8.05 18.89
N CYS A 39 16.44 8.89 17.91
CA CYS A 39 17.19 9.06 16.66
C CYS A 39 16.90 10.44 16.05
N ALA A 40 17.53 10.78 14.95
CA ALA A 40 17.36 12.08 14.27
C ALA A 40 16.16 12.09 13.29
N ASP A 41 15.33 11.05 13.24
CA ASP A 41 14.16 11.00 12.38
C ASP A 41 13.02 11.85 12.99
N GLU A 42 12.59 12.87 12.26
CA GLU A 42 11.50 13.75 12.67
C GLU A 42 10.12 13.08 12.62
N ASN A 43 9.98 11.97 11.87
CA ASN A 43 8.72 11.23 11.78
C ASN A 43 8.55 10.32 13.00
N LYS A 44 8.09 10.94 14.08
CA LYS A 44 7.89 10.27 15.35
C LYS A 44 6.81 9.21 15.25
N VAL A 45 7.05 8.08 15.92
CA VAL A 45 6.11 6.96 15.97
C VAL A 45 5.85 6.58 17.42
N PHE A 46 4.59 6.39 17.74
CA PHE A 46 4.13 5.73 18.96
C PHE A 46 3.35 4.48 18.55
N GLY A 47 3.40 3.46 19.38
CA GLY A 47 2.52 2.31 19.27
C GLY A 47 2.30 1.62 20.61
N VAL A 48 1.08 1.16 20.82
CA VAL A 48 0.76 0.21 21.88
C VAL A 48 0.28 -1.08 21.26
N THR A 49 0.90 -2.19 21.63
CA THR A 49 0.58 -3.53 21.14
C THR A 49 0.17 -4.41 22.29
N LEU A 50 -0.94 -5.11 22.15
CA LEU A 50 -1.49 -6.04 23.12
C LEU A 50 -1.47 -7.45 22.53
N ARG A 51 -1.11 -8.46 23.33
CA ARG A 51 -1.36 -9.85 22.96
C ARG A 51 -2.85 -10.12 23.05
N THR A 52 -3.48 -10.49 21.96
CA THR A 52 -4.94 -10.70 21.85
C THR A 52 -5.26 -12.04 21.18
N PRO A 53 -4.75 -13.18 21.70
CA PRO A 53 -4.94 -14.47 21.07
C PRO A 53 -6.41 -14.89 21.10
N PRO A 54 -7.09 -15.03 19.94
CA PRO A 54 -8.46 -15.54 19.88
C PRO A 54 -8.52 -17.03 20.17
N THR A 55 -9.65 -17.49 20.66
CA THR A 55 -9.94 -18.92 20.89
C THR A 55 -10.90 -19.50 19.86
N ASP A 56 -11.52 -18.65 19.06
CA ASP A 56 -12.46 -18.98 17.99
C ASP A 56 -12.44 -17.93 16.88
N SER A 57 -13.17 -18.17 15.80
CA SER A 57 -13.25 -17.29 14.65
C SER A 57 -14.43 -16.29 14.73
N THR A 58 -14.80 -15.81 15.92
CA THR A 58 -15.83 -14.77 16.07
C THR A 58 -15.37 -13.38 15.68
N GLY A 59 -14.07 -13.20 15.37
CA GLY A 59 -13.49 -11.91 15.01
C GLY A 59 -13.41 -10.92 16.18
N LEU A 60 -13.44 -11.44 17.41
CA LEU A 60 -13.50 -10.63 18.63
C LEU A 60 -12.33 -9.63 18.72
N PRO A 61 -11.06 -10.00 18.44
CA PRO A 61 -9.96 -9.02 18.41
C PRO A 61 -10.16 -7.90 17.39
N HIS A 62 -10.67 -8.20 16.21
CA HIS A 62 -10.92 -7.25 15.14
C HIS A 62 -12.08 -6.31 15.45
N ILE A 63 -13.18 -6.85 15.98
CA ILE A 63 -14.33 -6.04 16.43
C ILE A 63 -13.91 -5.09 17.55
N LEU A 64 -13.03 -5.51 18.48
CA LEU A 64 -12.49 -4.63 19.51
C LEU A 64 -11.53 -3.58 18.94
N GLU A 65 -10.71 -3.94 17.97
CA GLU A 65 -9.84 -2.98 17.27
C GLU A 65 -10.63 -1.76 16.81
N HIS A 66 -11.73 -1.99 16.08
CA HIS A 66 -12.63 -0.93 15.63
C HIS A 66 -13.31 -0.21 16.82
N SER A 67 -13.85 -0.97 17.74
CA SER A 67 -14.76 -0.45 18.79
C SER A 67 -14.06 0.43 19.82
N VAL A 68 -12.81 0.16 20.20
CA VAL A 68 -12.07 1.00 21.17
C VAL A 68 -11.82 2.40 20.64
N LEU A 69 -11.77 2.57 19.31
CA LEU A 69 -11.61 3.86 18.64
C LEU A 69 -12.95 4.64 18.51
N CYS A 70 -14.08 4.08 18.99
CA CYS A 70 -15.41 4.67 18.94
C CYS A 70 -15.79 5.39 20.25
N GLY A 71 -14.89 6.21 20.78
CA GLY A 71 -15.12 7.03 21.97
C GLY A 71 -14.55 6.47 23.27
N SER A 72 -14.02 7.37 24.07
CA SER A 72 -13.30 7.02 25.29
C SER A 72 -13.69 7.92 26.48
N ARG A 73 -13.07 7.71 27.63
CA ARG A 73 -13.32 8.46 28.84
C ARG A 73 -13.11 9.96 28.69
N ARG A 74 -11.99 10.37 28.13
CA ARG A 74 -11.64 11.79 27.89
C ARG A 74 -12.29 12.34 26.64
N TYR A 75 -12.45 11.50 25.61
CA TYR A 75 -12.91 11.85 24.29
C TYR A 75 -14.21 11.11 23.95
N PRO A 76 -15.35 11.54 24.54
CA PRO A 76 -16.61 10.82 24.44
C PRO A 76 -17.40 11.10 23.15
N VAL A 77 -16.70 11.27 22.04
CA VAL A 77 -17.27 11.42 20.68
C VAL A 77 -17.34 10.06 20.00
N LYS A 78 -18.24 9.90 19.05
CA LYS A 78 -18.47 8.61 18.38
C LYS A 78 -17.29 8.14 17.54
N GLU A 79 -16.62 9.07 16.88
CA GLU A 79 -15.52 8.77 15.98
C GLU A 79 -14.33 9.74 16.17
N PRO A 80 -13.62 9.67 17.34
CA PRO A 80 -12.44 10.53 17.57
C PRO A 80 -11.39 10.41 16.48
N PHE A 81 -11.25 9.21 15.90
CA PHE A 81 -10.37 8.92 14.77
C PHE A 81 -10.69 9.80 13.54
N VAL A 82 -11.98 9.89 13.17
CA VAL A 82 -12.40 10.71 12.03
C VAL A 82 -12.18 12.21 12.30
N GLU A 83 -12.43 12.65 13.54
CA GLU A 83 -12.18 14.03 13.94
C GLU A 83 -10.68 14.39 13.88
N LEU A 84 -9.80 13.48 14.31
CA LEU A 84 -8.35 13.63 14.17
C LEU A 84 -7.94 13.72 12.69
N LEU A 85 -8.47 12.88 11.81
CA LEU A 85 -8.16 12.93 10.37
C LEU A 85 -8.47 14.29 9.73
N LYS A 86 -9.44 15.04 10.27
CA LYS A 86 -9.81 16.37 9.76
C LYS A 86 -8.82 17.47 10.11
N SER A 87 -8.08 17.32 11.23
CA SER A 87 -7.28 18.40 11.82
C SER A 87 -5.85 18.00 12.23
N SER A 88 -5.38 16.82 11.87
CA SER A 88 -4.06 16.30 12.18
C SER A 88 -3.13 16.37 10.96
N LEU A 89 -1.83 16.43 11.23
CA LEU A 89 -0.73 16.28 10.27
C LEU A 89 -0.10 14.89 10.34
N GLN A 90 -0.89 13.90 10.76
CA GLN A 90 -0.42 12.52 10.88
C GLN A 90 0.23 12.04 9.57
N THR A 91 1.33 11.36 9.71
CA THR A 91 1.95 10.59 8.63
C THR A 91 1.46 9.14 8.63
N PHE A 92 0.92 8.70 9.77
CA PHE A 92 0.27 7.41 9.93
C PHE A 92 -0.75 7.45 11.08
N LEU A 93 -1.94 6.92 10.81
CA LEU A 93 -3.03 6.79 11.77
C LEU A 93 -3.87 5.58 11.38
N ASN A 94 -3.76 4.48 12.12
CA ASN A 94 -4.49 3.24 11.87
C ASN A 94 -4.43 2.32 13.09
N ALA A 95 -5.05 1.15 12.99
CA ALA A 95 -4.87 0.02 13.89
C ALA A 95 -4.69 -1.26 13.06
N PHE A 96 -4.19 -2.34 13.67
CA PHE A 96 -3.97 -3.62 13.01
C PHE A 96 -4.33 -4.77 13.92
N THR A 97 -5.15 -5.69 13.45
CA THR A 97 -5.37 -6.99 14.08
C THR A 97 -4.58 -8.07 13.34
N TYR A 98 -3.68 -8.71 14.05
CA TYR A 98 -2.93 -9.88 13.64
C TYR A 98 -3.46 -11.14 14.35
N PRO A 99 -3.05 -12.33 13.97
CA PRO A 99 -3.54 -13.56 14.60
C PRO A 99 -3.29 -13.69 16.10
N ASP A 100 -2.34 -12.94 16.67
CA ASP A 100 -1.94 -13.02 18.08
C ASP A 100 -1.85 -11.68 18.81
N LYS A 101 -1.98 -10.58 18.09
CA LYS A 101 -1.79 -9.22 18.62
C LYS A 101 -2.72 -8.21 17.96
N THR A 102 -3.02 -7.15 18.70
CA THR A 102 -3.66 -5.95 18.15
C THR A 102 -2.76 -4.75 18.42
N CYS A 103 -2.44 -3.98 17.37
CA CYS A 103 -1.52 -2.86 17.41
C CYS A 103 -2.25 -1.55 17.13
N TYR A 104 -1.94 -0.52 17.89
CA TYR A 104 -2.49 0.83 17.75
C TYR A 104 -1.35 1.83 17.53
N PRO A 105 -0.83 1.95 16.29
CA PRO A 105 0.25 2.86 15.97
C PRO A 105 -0.25 4.21 15.47
N VAL A 106 0.50 5.27 15.81
CA VAL A 106 0.35 6.61 15.23
C VAL A 106 1.72 7.18 14.89
N ALA A 107 1.75 8.06 13.89
CA ALA A 107 2.96 8.79 13.53
C ALA A 107 2.66 10.21 13.08
N SER A 108 3.56 11.14 13.43
CA SER A 108 3.54 12.51 12.95
C SER A 108 4.94 13.14 13.00
N ALA A 109 5.26 13.97 12.01
CA ALA A 109 6.46 14.79 12.03
C ALA A 109 6.28 16.06 12.89
N ASN A 110 5.05 16.52 13.10
CA ASN A 110 4.74 17.64 13.97
C ASN A 110 4.68 17.19 15.44
N LEU A 111 5.42 17.85 16.32
CA LEU A 111 5.56 17.45 17.72
C LEU A 111 4.24 17.60 18.52
N ALA A 112 3.49 18.68 18.29
CA ALA A 112 2.23 18.90 18.99
C ALA A 112 1.18 17.88 18.54
N ASP A 113 1.07 17.65 17.23
CA ASP A 113 0.19 16.65 16.65
C ASP A 113 0.52 15.24 17.16
N PHE A 114 1.80 14.88 17.18
CA PHE A 114 2.26 13.58 17.67
C PHE A 114 1.75 13.28 19.09
N TYR A 115 1.92 14.23 20.03
CA TYR A 115 1.45 14.01 21.40
C TYR A 115 -0.07 14.09 21.54
N ASN A 116 -0.77 14.85 20.70
CA ASN A 116 -2.23 14.80 20.59
C ASN A 116 -2.71 13.41 20.18
N LEU A 117 -2.08 12.82 19.18
CA LEU A 117 -2.39 11.46 18.72
C LEU A 117 -2.12 10.41 19.81
N VAL A 118 -0.97 10.51 20.50
CA VAL A 118 -0.59 9.62 21.60
C VAL A 118 -1.63 9.65 22.71
N ASP A 119 -2.05 10.86 23.14
CA ASP A 119 -3.03 11.03 24.22
C ASP A 119 -4.39 10.42 23.86
N VAL A 120 -4.90 10.69 22.65
CA VAL A 120 -6.18 10.12 22.20
C VAL A 120 -6.12 8.60 22.11
N TYR A 121 -5.03 8.03 21.59
CA TYR A 121 -4.90 6.59 21.44
C TYR A 121 -4.74 5.86 22.77
N LEU A 122 -3.99 6.43 23.73
CA LEU A 122 -3.88 5.86 25.07
C LEU A 122 -5.23 5.83 25.77
N ASP A 123 -6.02 6.92 25.71
CA ASP A 123 -7.34 6.95 26.32
C ASP A 123 -8.32 6.00 25.63
N ALA A 124 -8.28 5.91 24.29
CA ALA A 124 -9.10 5.00 23.50
C ALA A 124 -8.82 3.53 23.85
N VAL A 125 -7.56 3.11 23.89
CA VAL A 125 -7.19 1.71 24.11
C VAL A 125 -7.48 1.26 25.54
N PHE A 126 -7.16 2.08 26.55
CA PHE A 126 -7.27 1.68 27.97
C PHE A 126 -8.57 2.09 28.66
N HIS A 127 -9.29 3.07 28.11
CA HIS A 127 -10.52 3.59 28.71
C HIS A 127 -11.64 3.82 27.69
N PRO A 128 -11.88 2.86 26.75
CA PRO A 128 -12.95 3.00 25.77
C PRO A 128 -14.32 2.96 26.44
N ARG A 129 -15.31 3.57 25.81
CA ARG A 129 -16.71 3.50 26.28
C ARG A 129 -17.41 2.21 25.87
N ILE A 130 -17.10 1.64 24.72
CA ILE A 130 -17.63 0.40 24.16
C ILE A 130 -19.07 0.02 24.59
N PRO A 131 -20.09 0.89 24.38
CA PRO A 131 -21.48 0.56 24.67
C PRO A 131 -22.00 -0.51 23.69
N GLU A 132 -23.19 -1.07 23.97
CA GLU A 132 -23.80 -2.11 23.15
C GLU A 132 -24.09 -1.64 21.72
N GLU A 133 -24.36 -0.34 21.53
CA GLU A 133 -24.56 0.29 20.22
C GLU A 133 -23.29 0.21 19.36
N VAL A 134 -22.12 0.45 19.95
CA VAL A 134 -20.81 0.34 19.24
C VAL A 134 -20.51 -1.11 18.90
N PHE A 135 -20.73 -2.04 19.83
CA PHE A 135 -20.60 -3.47 19.53
C PHE A 135 -21.51 -3.89 18.35
N GLY A 136 -22.78 -3.45 18.37
CA GLY A 136 -23.74 -3.76 17.33
C GLY A 136 -23.41 -3.11 15.99
N GLN A 137 -22.83 -1.89 16.00
CA GLN A 137 -22.40 -1.18 14.82
C GLN A 137 -21.16 -1.81 14.19
N GLU A 138 -20.10 -2.00 14.99
CA GLU A 138 -18.80 -2.48 14.49
C GLU A 138 -18.79 -4.01 14.31
N GLY A 139 -19.36 -4.75 15.22
CA GLY A 139 -19.42 -6.21 15.18
C GLY A 139 -20.57 -6.74 14.33
N TRP A 140 -21.73 -6.95 14.97
CA TRP A 140 -22.93 -7.42 14.30
C TRP A 140 -24.20 -7.14 15.12
N HIS A 141 -25.33 -7.02 14.42
CA HIS A 141 -26.67 -6.95 15.00
C HIS A 141 -27.74 -7.47 14.02
N PHE A 142 -28.93 -7.78 14.54
CA PHE A 142 -30.12 -8.02 13.70
C PHE A 142 -30.65 -6.69 13.18
N HIS A 143 -30.53 -6.47 11.86
CA HIS A 143 -30.99 -5.24 11.21
C HIS A 143 -32.33 -5.47 10.51
N PRO A 144 -33.40 -4.69 10.79
CA PRO A 144 -34.67 -4.79 10.08
C PRO A 144 -34.51 -4.50 8.58
N HIS A 145 -35.02 -5.38 7.73
CA HIS A 145 -34.95 -5.26 6.28
C HIS A 145 -36.16 -5.93 5.61
N GLU A 146 -36.89 -5.24 4.73
CA GLU A 146 -37.97 -5.74 3.90
C GLU A 146 -38.98 -6.70 4.62
N GLY A 147 -39.40 -6.33 5.83
CA GLY A 147 -40.33 -7.10 6.64
C GLY A 147 -39.75 -8.29 7.42
N GLY A 148 -38.42 -8.45 7.37
CA GLY A 148 -37.65 -9.44 8.12
C GLY A 148 -36.43 -8.80 8.82
N PHE A 149 -35.39 -9.60 8.97
CA PHE A 149 -34.08 -9.18 9.47
C PHE A 149 -32.95 -9.66 8.56
N VAL A 150 -31.79 -9.00 8.67
CA VAL A 150 -30.49 -9.44 8.13
C VAL A 150 -29.43 -9.26 9.22
N PHE A 151 -28.32 -10.00 9.13
CA PHE A 151 -27.12 -9.67 9.90
C PHE A 151 -26.45 -8.44 9.30
N LYS A 152 -26.05 -7.48 10.14
CA LYS A 152 -25.35 -6.25 9.72
C LYS A 152 -24.32 -5.85 10.77
N GLY A 153 -23.18 -5.32 10.33
CA GLY A 153 -22.10 -4.78 11.14
C GLY A 153 -20.93 -4.43 10.24
N VAL A 154 -20.04 -3.55 10.68
CA VAL A 154 -18.90 -3.09 9.88
C VAL A 154 -17.96 -4.27 9.61
N VAL A 155 -17.43 -4.89 10.66
CA VAL A 155 -16.50 -6.04 10.56
C VAL A 155 -17.19 -7.24 9.90
N TYR A 156 -18.46 -7.52 10.23
CA TYR A 156 -19.20 -8.59 9.57
C TYR A 156 -19.26 -8.43 8.05
N ASN A 157 -19.55 -7.22 7.55
CA ASN A 157 -19.60 -6.94 6.13
C ASN A 157 -18.21 -6.92 5.48
N GLU A 158 -17.20 -6.41 6.18
CA GLU A 158 -15.82 -6.41 5.72
C GLU A 158 -15.31 -7.83 5.51
N MET A 159 -15.54 -8.71 6.46
CA MET A 159 -15.12 -10.11 6.39
C MET A 159 -15.89 -10.88 5.33
N LYS A 160 -17.17 -10.58 5.07
CA LYS A 160 -17.88 -11.11 3.89
C LYS A 160 -17.17 -10.74 2.58
N GLY A 161 -16.65 -9.52 2.50
CA GLY A 161 -15.84 -9.05 1.38
C GLY A 161 -14.50 -9.80 1.27
N ALA A 162 -13.80 -10.00 2.38
CA ALA A 162 -12.53 -10.74 2.43
C ALA A 162 -12.71 -12.21 2.00
N TYR A 163 -13.76 -12.87 2.49
CA TYR A 163 -14.09 -14.27 2.16
C TYR A 163 -14.65 -14.45 0.74
N SER A 164 -14.88 -13.38 0.00
CA SER A 164 -15.20 -13.46 -1.43
C SER A 164 -13.97 -13.54 -2.34
N SER A 165 -12.76 -13.28 -1.81
CA SER A 165 -11.50 -13.34 -2.55
C SER A 165 -10.88 -14.75 -2.48
N PRO A 166 -10.66 -15.43 -3.62
CA PRO A 166 -9.99 -16.73 -3.61
C PRO A 166 -8.59 -16.71 -3.02
N GLU A 167 -7.83 -15.64 -3.23
CA GLU A 167 -6.49 -15.50 -2.65
C GLU A 167 -6.54 -15.36 -1.12
N SER A 168 -7.50 -14.60 -0.59
CA SER A 168 -7.70 -14.45 0.86
C SER A 168 -8.12 -15.77 1.49
N LEU A 169 -9.07 -16.49 0.87
CA LEU A 169 -9.49 -17.83 1.31
C LEU A 169 -8.32 -18.83 1.31
N LEU A 170 -7.50 -18.83 0.25
CA LEU A 170 -6.34 -19.71 0.16
C LEU A 170 -5.35 -19.45 1.29
N GLY A 171 -5.08 -18.18 1.61
CA GLY A 171 -4.21 -17.77 2.71
C GLY A 171 -4.76 -18.22 4.07
N GLU A 172 -6.03 -17.93 4.33
CA GLU A 172 -6.71 -18.31 5.57
C GLU A 172 -6.72 -19.83 5.78
N HIS A 173 -7.13 -20.61 4.77
CA HIS A 173 -7.13 -22.07 4.85
C HIS A 173 -5.71 -22.63 5.00
N SER A 174 -4.69 -21.99 4.40
CA SER A 174 -3.30 -22.40 4.55
C SER A 174 -2.82 -22.21 5.98
N GLN A 175 -3.09 -21.06 6.61
CA GLN A 175 -2.72 -20.80 7.99
C GLN A 175 -3.47 -21.71 8.96
N ARG A 176 -4.80 -21.82 8.85
CA ARG A 176 -5.60 -22.70 9.73
C ARG A 176 -5.17 -24.16 9.64
N ALA A 177 -4.87 -24.64 8.44
CA ALA A 177 -4.43 -26.03 8.24
C ALA A 177 -3.04 -26.32 8.82
N LEU A 178 -2.15 -25.32 8.87
CA LEU A 178 -0.84 -25.45 9.50
C LEU A 178 -0.90 -25.44 11.04
N PHE A 179 -1.88 -24.73 11.63
CA PHE A 179 -1.93 -24.45 13.06
C PHE A 179 -3.20 -24.94 13.78
N PRO A 180 -3.71 -26.14 13.54
CA PRO A 180 -5.01 -26.56 14.03
C PRO A 180 -5.15 -26.63 15.55
N GLY A 181 -4.06 -26.56 16.30
CA GLY A 181 -4.04 -26.70 17.77
C GLY A 181 -3.70 -25.42 18.53
N THR A 182 -3.64 -24.27 17.86
CA THR A 182 -3.22 -22.99 18.46
C THR A 182 -4.15 -21.84 18.06
N THR A 183 -3.90 -20.65 18.60
CA THR A 183 -4.62 -19.42 18.22
C THR A 183 -4.50 -19.11 16.71
N TYR A 184 -3.43 -19.54 16.05
CA TYR A 184 -3.25 -19.34 14.60
C TYR A 184 -4.13 -20.26 13.74
N GLY A 185 -4.82 -21.24 14.36
CA GLY A 185 -5.79 -22.12 13.71
C GLY A 185 -7.21 -21.55 13.64
N VAL A 186 -7.42 -20.33 14.14
CA VAL A 186 -8.69 -19.58 14.06
C VAL A 186 -8.47 -18.23 13.41
N ASP A 187 -9.53 -17.64 12.84
CA ASP A 187 -9.45 -16.34 12.17
C ASP A 187 -9.67 -15.20 13.17
N SER A 188 -8.62 -14.43 13.44
CA SER A 188 -8.69 -13.24 14.30
C SER A 188 -9.53 -12.12 13.69
N GLY A 189 -9.61 -12.06 12.36
CA GLY A 189 -10.47 -11.12 11.62
C GLY A 189 -11.95 -11.48 11.71
N GLY A 190 -12.25 -12.76 11.79
CA GLY A 190 -13.59 -13.31 11.97
C GLY A 190 -14.16 -13.99 10.73
N ASP A 191 -14.70 -15.18 10.93
CA ASP A 191 -15.47 -15.91 9.92
C ASP A 191 -16.93 -15.39 9.90
N PRO A 192 -17.46 -14.88 8.77
CA PRO A 192 -18.84 -14.39 8.69
C PRO A 192 -19.89 -15.41 9.13
N ALA A 193 -19.59 -16.71 9.05
CA ALA A 193 -20.47 -17.77 9.55
C ALA A 193 -20.45 -17.90 11.07
N VAL A 194 -19.43 -17.36 11.74
CA VAL A 194 -19.16 -17.51 13.18
C VAL A 194 -19.38 -16.19 13.93
N ILE A 195 -19.06 -15.05 13.35
CA ILE A 195 -19.19 -13.69 13.94
C ILE A 195 -20.56 -13.52 14.65
N PRO A 196 -21.74 -13.94 14.10
CA PRO A 196 -23.02 -13.75 14.75
C PRO A 196 -23.25 -14.59 16.02
N ARG A 197 -22.26 -15.37 16.44
CA ARG A 197 -22.30 -16.09 17.74
C ARG A 197 -21.71 -15.27 18.88
N LEU A 198 -20.94 -14.21 18.56
CA LEU A 198 -20.31 -13.36 19.56
C LEU A 198 -21.37 -12.57 20.33
N THR A 199 -21.24 -12.58 21.66
CA THR A 199 -22.11 -11.84 22.57
C THR A 199 -21.43 -10.59 23.10
N TYR A 200 -22.19 -9.57 23.46
CA TYR A 200 -21.70 -8.35 24.07
C TYR A 200 -20.96 -8.60 25.40
N SER A 201 -21.34 -9.64 26.17
CA SER A 201 -20.60 -10.01 27.38
C SER A 201 -19.20 -10.51 27.06
N GLN A 202 -19.05 -11.45 26.11
CA GLN A 202 -17.75 -11.96 25.69
C GLN A 202 -16.84 -10.84 25.17
N PHE A 203 -17.42 -9.90 24.45
CA PHE A 203 -16.72 -8.72 23.94
C PHE A 203 -16.13 -7.86 25.06
N LYS A 204 -16.91 -7.56 26.10
CA LYS A 204 -16.42 -6.82 27.28
C LYS A 204 -15.40 -7.60 28.11
N ASP A 205 -15.63 -8.88 28.28
CA ASP A 205 -14.75 -9.76 29.07
C ASP A 205 -13.36 -9.88 28.41
N PHE A 206 -13.32 -9.91 27.09
CA PHE A 206 -12.07 -9.95 26.33
C PHE A 206 -11.29 -8.63 26.47
N HIS A 207 -11.97 -7.48 26.38
CA HIS A 207 -11.33 -6.19 26.64
C HIS A 207 -10.77 -6.15 28.07
N ALA A 208 -11.56 -6.49 29.07
CA ALA A 208 -11.11 -6.50 30.46
C ALA A 208 -9.92 -7.44 30.72
N LYS A 209 -9.84 -8.56 29.98
CA LYS A 209 -8.74 -9.55 30.10
C LYS A 209 -7.45 -9.09 29.43
N TYR A 210 -7.53 -8.55 28.22
CA TYR A 210 -6.35 -8.34 27.38
C TYR A 210 -5.92 -6.88 27.20
N TYR A 211 -6.85 -5.92 27.37
CA TYR A 211 -6.56 -4.49 27.20
C TYR A 211 -6.08 -3.87 28.50
N HIS A 212 -4.94 -4.33 28.95
CA HIS A 212 -4.37 -3.96 30.22
C HIS A 212 -2.86 -3.66 30.08
N PRO A 213 -2.31 -2.64 30.80
CA PRO A 213 -0.89 -2.31 30.72
C PRO A 213 0.07 -3.48 30.96
N SER A 214 -0.28 -4.41 31.88
CA SER A 214 0.54 -5.62 32.12
C SER A 214 0.64 -6.56 30.92
N ASN A 215 -0.22 -6.42 29.92
CA ASN A 215 -0.21 -7.18 28.66
C ASN A 215 0.32 -6.37 27.48
N ALA A 216 0.65 -5.09 27.71
CA ALA A 216 1.01 -4.16 26.64
C ALA A 216 2.51 -4.08 26.42
N ARG A 217 2.88 -3.84 25.16
CA ARG A 217 4.21 -3.40 24.72
C ARG A 217 4.07 -1.98 24.19
N PHE A 218 4.69 -1.01 24.87
CA PHE A 218 4.72 0.39 24.46
C PHE A 218 5.97 0.65 23.64
N TYR A 219 5.81 1.39 22.57
CA TYR A 219 6.89 1.73 21.66
C TYR A 219 6.88 3.22 21.33
N PHE A 220 8.05 3.87 21.44
CA PHE A 220 8.29 5.22 20.94
C PHE A 220 9.54 5.26 20.07
N TYR A 221 9.48 6.08 19.03
CA TYR A 221 10.60 6.30 18.11
C TYR A 221 10.58 7.76 17.63
N GLY A 222 11.74 8.40 17.56
CA GLY A 222 11.89 9.72 16.96
C GLY A 222 12.87 10.62 17.70
N ASP A 223 12.83 11.90 17.32
CA ASP A 223 13.69 12.96 17.81
C ASP A 223 13.10 13.74 19.01
N ASP A 224 11.98 13.31 19.52
CA ASP A 224 11.30 13.90 20.66
C ASP A 224 11.96 13.55 22.00
N ASP A 225 11.61 14.30 23.08
CA ASP A 225 12.18 14.14 24.41
C ASP A 225 11.76 12.80 25.06
N PRO A 226 12.72 11.88 25.34
CA PRO A 226 12.43 10.60 25.97
C PRO A 226 11.79 10.71 27.36
N GLU A 227 12.04 11.79 28.12
CA GLU A 227 11.45 11.96 29.44
C GLU A 227 9.94 12.25 29.34
N ARG A 228 9.54 13.02 28.34
CA ARG A 228 8.13 13.29 28.07
C ARG A 228 7.34 12.03 27.73
N ARG A 229 7.99 11.04 27.07
CA ARG A 229 7.39 9.73 26.80
C ARG A 229 7.02 8.98 28.09
N LEU A 230 7.91 9.00 29.08
CA LEU A 230 7.66 8.38 30.38
C LEU A 230 6.52 9.08 31.13
N LEU A 231 6.51 10.42 31.11
CA LEU A 231 5.50 11.24 31.75
C LEU A 231 4.10 10.95 31.23
N ILE A 232 3.91 10.94 29.91
CA ILE A 232 2.60 10.70 29.32
C ILE A 232 2.10 9.27 29.60
N LEU A 233 2.99 8.29 29.56
CA LEU A 233 2.61 6.92 29.90
C LEU A 233 2.23 6.79 31.38
N GLU A 234 3.00 7.37 32.31
CA GLU A 234 2.69 7.32 33.75
C GLU A 234 1.33 7.91 34.04
N GLU A 235 0.92 8.97 33.34
CA GLU A 235 -0.41 9.57 33.54
C GLU A 235 -1.54 8.55 33.30
N TYR A 236 -1.37 7.64 32.36
CA TYR A 236 -2.35 6.60 32.08
C TYR A 236 -2.16 5.32 32.90
N LEU A 237 -0.92 4.96 33.24
CA LEU A 237 -0.62 3.67 33.86
C LEU A 237 -0.77 3.65 35.39
N LYS A 238 -0.65 4.81 36.05
CA LYS A 238 -0.66 4.93 37.52
C LYS A 238 -1.92 4.39 38.20
N ASP A 239 -3.06 4.36 37.48
CA ASP A 239 -4.35 3.94 38.02
C ASP A 239 -4.57 2.41 37.94
N PHE A 240 -3.67 1.68 37.25
CA PHE A 240 -3.79 0.24 37.04
C PHE A 240 -3.02 -0.54 38.11
N GLN A 241 -3.63 -1.62 38.57
CA GLN A 241 -2.97 -2.64 39.41
C GLN A 241 -2.42 -3.76 38.50
N PRO A 242 -1.33 -4.46 38.86
CA PRO A 242 -0.78 -5.50 38.05
C PRO A 242 -1.74 -6.69 37.91
N ILE A 243 -1.79 -7.27 36.69
CA ILE A 243 -2.47 -8.53 36.44
C ILE A 243 -1.50 -9.51 35.76
N GLU A 244 -1.81 -10.81 35.83
CA GLU A 244 -1.11 -11.84 35.04
C GLU A 244 -2.04 -12.32 33.92
N PRO A 245 -1.99 -11.70 32.74
CA PRO A 245 -2.85 -12.09 31.64
C PRO A 245 -2.41 -13.42 31.06
N ASP A 246 -3.36 -14.37 30.93
CA ASP A 246 -3.14 -15.61 30.18
C ASP A 246 -3.23 -15.30 28.66
N SER A 247 -2.15 -14.75 28.12
CA SER A 247 -2.07 -14.29 26.71
C SER A 247 -0.93 -14.94 25.92
N ALA A 248 -0.23 -15.95 26.53
CA ALA A 248 0.86 -16.62 25.86
C ALA A 248 0.37 -17.42 24.65
N VAL A 249 1.06 -17.28 23.51
CA VAL A 249 0.78 -18.03 22.29
C VAL A 249 1.47 -19.38 22.34
N ALA A 250 0.70 -20.47 22.23
CA ALA A 250 1.24 -21.81 22.24
C ALA A 250 1.93 -22.17 20.93
N LEU A 251 2.95 -23.03 20.99
CA LEU A 251 3.59 -23.58 19.79
C LEU A 251 2.73 -24.71 19.22
N GLN A 252 2.59 -24.71 17.90
CA GLN A 252 1.99 -25.82 17.16
C GLN A 252 2.96 -27.02 17.20
N LYS A 253 2.48 -28.17 17.64
CA LYS A 253 3.23 -29.41 17.61
C LYS A 253 3.37 -29.91 16.16
N PRO A 254 4.54 -30.45 15.78
CA PRO A 254 4.74 -31.03 14.44
C PRO A 254 3.72 -32.14 14.12
N PHE A 255 3.39 -32.29 12.87
CA PHE A 255 2.61 -33.42 12.38
C PHE A 255 3.54 -34.65 12.20
N ASP A 256 2.96 -35.84 12.25
CA ASP A 256 3.67 -37.07 11.97
C ASP A 256 3.78 -37.38 10.46
N ALA A 257 2.90 -36.78 9.64
CA ALA A 257 2.87 -36.96 8.19
C ALA A 257 2.22 -35.75 7.50
N PRO A 258 2.55 -35.52 6.21
CA PRO A 258 1.91 -34.47 5.42
C PRO A 258 0.39 -34.62 5.35
N ARG A 259 -0.32 -33.47 5.28
CA ARG A 259 -1.77 -33.41 5.20
C ARG A 259 -2.22 -32.77 3.90
N ARG A 260 -3.49 -33.03 3.51
CA ARG A 260 -4.16 -32.43 2.36
C ARG A 260 -5.50 -31.88 2.82
N VAL A 261 -5.80 -30.66 2.39
CA VAL A 261 -7.06 -29.97 2.64
C VAL A 261 -7.62 -29.53 1.29
N GLU A 262 -8.90 -29.79 1.05
CA GLU A 262 -9.61 -29.36 -0.14
C GLU A 262 -10.75 -28.45 0.27
N GLU A 263 -10.75 -27.23 -0.24
CA GLU A 263 -11.77 -26.21 -0.01
C GLU A 263 -12.30 -25.69 -1.34
N ARG A 264 -13.37 -24.92 -1.28
CA ARG A 264 -14.03 -24.40 -2.46
C ARG A 264 -14.19 -22.90 -2.40
N TYR A 265 -14.28 -22.26 -3.56
CA TYR A 265 -14.58 -20.84 -3.66
C TYR A 265 -15.67 -20.58 -4.69
N ALA A 266 -16.46 -19.51 -4.48
CA ALA A 266 -17.51 -19.09 -5.38
C ALA A 266 -16.92 -18.53 -6.69
N CYS A 267 -17.40 -19.02 -7.81
CA CYS A 267 -16.99 -18.54 -9.13
C CYS A 267 -18.18 -18.45 -10.09
N ALA A 268 -17.99 -17.73 -11.19
CA ALA A 268 -18.98 -17.73 -12.27
C ALA A 268 -19.10 -19.12 -12.92
N PRO A 269 -20.28 -19.48 -13.49
CA PRO A 269 -20.44 -20.69 -14.29
C PRO A 269 -19.43 -20.73 -15.45
N ALA A 270 -19.06 -21.95 -15.86
CA ALA A 270 -18.19 -22.18 -17.01
C ALA A 270 -18.81 -21.60 -18.28
N GLU A 271 -18.03 -20.82 -19.03
CA GLU A 271 -18.34 -20.38 -20.39
C GLU A 271 -17.37 -21.03 -21.35
N GLU A 272 -17.74 -21.21 -22.62
CA GLU A 272 -16.91 -21.84 -23.63
C GLU A 272 -15.57 -21.07 -23.76
N GLY A 273 -14.45 -21.73 -23.46
CA GLY A 273 -13.11 -21.14 -23.43
C GLY A 273 -12.75 -20.36 -22.15
N ARG A 274 -13.62 -20.36 -21.13
CA ARG A 274 -13.39 -19.73 -19.82
C ARG A 274 -13.80 -20.64 -18.67
N GLU A 275 -13.16 -21.79 -18.58
CA GLU A 275 -13.40 -22.70 -17.47
C GLU A 275 -12.81 -22.15 -16.17
N PRO A 276 -13.55 -22.24 -15.04
CA PRO A 276 -13.05 -21.82 -13.74
C PRO A 276 -11.79 -22.58 -13.33
N LYS A 277 -10.80 -21.88 -12.82
CA LYS A 277 -9.47 -22.41 -12.49
C LYS A 277 -9.33 -22.63 -10.98
N ALA A 278 -8.51 -23.58 -10.60
CA ALA A 278 -8.18 -23.86 -9.21
C ALA A 278 -6.92 -23.09 -8.75
N TYR A 279 -6.76 -23.03 -7.41
CA TYR A 279 -5.58 -22.53 -6.74
C TYR A 279 -5.03 -23.63 -5.84
N PHE A 280 -3.72 -23.65 -5.62
CA PHE A 280 -3.16 -24.50 -4.59
C PHE A 280 -1.91 -23.87 -3.96
N THR A 281 -1.63 -24.29 -2.73
CA THR A 281 -0.36 -24.04 -2.04
C THR A 281 0.14 -25.31 -1.39
N VAL A 282 1.47 -25.44 -1.33
CA VAL A 282 2.18 -26.35 -0.44
C VAL A 282 2.77 -25.49 0.67
N ASN A 283 2.46 -25.82 1.90
CA ASN A 283 2.73 -25.02 3.08
C ASN A 283 3.53 -25.85 4.10
N TRP A 284 4.53 -25.25 4.71
CA TRP A 284 5.36 -25.88 5.73
C TRP A 284 5.39 -25.04 7.00
N LEU A 285 5.31 -25.70 8.15
CA LEU A 285 5.62 -25.08 9.43
C LEU A 285 7.14 -25.12 9.64
N LEU A 286 7.68 -23.98 10.05
CA LEU A 286 9.12 -23.76 10.27
C LEU A 286 9.40 -23.48 11.76
N PRO A 287 10.67 -23.38 12.18
CA PRO A 287 11.06 -23.04 13.54
C PRO A 287 10.52 -21.68 14.03
N GLU A 288 10.76 -21.39 15.32
CA GLU A 288 10.38 -20.11 15.92
C GLU A 288 11.15 -18.95 15.28
N ALA A 289 10.46 -17.85 15.01
CA ALA A 289 11.01 -16.62 14.43
C ALA A 289 12.00 -15.90 15.36
N SER A 290 12.06 -16.29 16.63
CA SER A 290 13.01 -15.76 17.63
C SER A 290 14.46 -16.15 17.36
N ASP A 291 14.73 -17.20 16.59
CA ASP A 291 16.06 -17.56 16.10
C ASP A 291 16.43 -16.70 14.86
N VAL A 292 17.02 -15.53 15.13
CA VAL A 292 17.31 -14.53 14.09
C VAL A 292 18.31 -15.03 13.03
N GLU A 293 19.32 -15.81 13.42
CA GLU A 293 20.29 -16.36 12.47
C GLU A 293 19.61 -17.34 11.51
N ARG A 294 18.81 -18.25 12.05
CA ARG A 294 18.04 -19.20 11.24
C ARG A 294 17.00 -18.50 10.37
N THR A 295 16.33 -17.48 10.89
CA THR A 295 15.39 -16.66 10.12
C THR A 295 16.07 -16.00 8.92
N LEU A 296 17.26 -15.40 9.11
CA LEU A 296 18.05 -14.85 8.00
C LEU A 296 18.49 -15.92 7.00
N ALA A 297 18.92 -17.08 7.47
CA ALA A 297 19.32 -18.17 6.59
C ALA A 297 18.15 -18.70 5.74
N LEU A 298 16.96 -18.82 6.34
CA LEU A 298 15.73 -19.19 5.62
C LEU A 298 15.28 -18.10 4.65
N ALA A 299 15.45 -16.82 4.99
CA ALA A 299 15.18 -15.72 4.08
C ALA A 299 16.13 -15.74 2.86
N VAL A 300 17.39 -16.08 3.05
CA VAL A 300 18.34 -16.29 1.93
C VAL A 300 17.90 -17.48 1.07
N LEU A 301 17.53 -18.61 1.69
CA LEU A 301 17.02 -19.78 0.97
C LEU A 301 15.75 -19.44 0.16
N GLU A 302 14.78 -18.75 0.77
CA GLU A 302 13.57 -18.32 0.09
C GLU A 302 13.89 -17.45 -1.13
N HIS A 303 14.78 -16.46 -0.95
CA HIS A 303 15.17 -15.59 -2.05
C HIS A 303 15.86 -16.33 -3.20
N VAL A 304 16.73 -17.31 -2.89
CA VAL A 304 17.31 -18.20 -3.89
C VAL A 304 16.23 -18.99 -4.63
N LEU A 305 15.25 -19.53 -3.92
CA LEU A 305 14.19 -20.36 -4.53
C LEU A 305 13.24 -19.57 -5.41
N ILE A 306 12.77 -18.38 -4.95
CA ILE A 306 11.66 -17.65 -5.58
C ILE A 306 11.85 -16.13 -5.70
N GLY A 307 12.92 -15.55 -5.13
CA GLY A 307 13.07 -14.10 -4.99
C GLY A 307 13.28 -13.33 -6.31
N LEU A 308 13.88 -13.95 -7.32
CA LEU A 308 14.14 -13.36 -8.64
C LEU A 308 13.34 -14.07 -9.74
N PRO A 309 13.05 -13.40 -10.87
CA PRO A 309 12.44 -14.07 -12.04
C PRO A 309 13.23 -15.29 -12.54
N GLY A 310 14.55 -15.28 -12.38
CA GLY A 310 15.46 -16.38 -12.72
C GLY A 310 15.59 -17.46 -11.65
N SER A 311 15.07 -17.25 -10.44
CA SER A 311 15.13 -18.21 -9.32
C SER A 311 14.54 -19.57 -9.71
N PRO A 312 15.20 -20.69 -9.33
CA PRO A 312 14.94 -21.98 -9.96
C PRO A 312 13.52 -22.51 -9.74
N LEU A 313 12.97 -22.40 -8.55
CA LEU A 313 11.60 -22.85 -8.27
C LEU A 313 10.57 -21.97 -8.97
N ARG A 314 10.72 -20.65 -8.87
CA ARG A 314 9.84 -19.69 -9.58
C ARG A 314 9.83 -19.93 -11.07
N ARG A 315 11.02 -20.07 -11.68
CA ARG A 315 11.17 -20.30 -13.11
C ARG A 315 10.52 -21.62 -13.55
N ALA A 316 10.74 -22.71 -12.80
CA ALA A 316 10.14 -24.00 -13.11
C ALA A 316 8.61 -23.95 -13.10
N LEU A 317 8.02 -23.30 -12.08
CA LEU A 317 6.57 -23.15 -11.95
C LEU A 317 5.96 -22.30 -13.06
N ILE A 318 6.53 -21.15 -13.37
CA ILE A 318 6.03 -20.25 -14.42
C ILE A 318 6.24 -20.87 -15.81
N ALA A 319 7.39 -21.45 -16.09
CA ALA A 319 7.70 -22.06 -17.40
C ALA A 319 6.89 -23.33 -17.68
N SER A 320 6.34 -23.98 -16.66
CA SER A 320 5.50 -25.18 -16.82
C SER A 320 4.20 -24.92 -17.61
N GLY A 321 3.68 -23.68 -17.56
CA GLY A 321 2.38 -23.33 -18.12
C GLY A 321 1.20 -24.02 -17.43
N LEU A 322 1.40 -24.62 -16.24
CA LEU A 322 0.35 -25.30 -15.46
C LEU A 322 -0.60 -24.30 -14.80
N GLY A 323 -0.14 -23.11 -14.50
CA GLY A 323 -0.90 -22.04 -13.88
C GLY A 323 -0.63 -20.69 -14.53
N GLU A 324 -1.35 -19.67 -14.08
CA GLU A 324 -1.24 -18.30 -14.60
C GLU A 324 -0.23 -17.45 -13.84
N ASP A 325 -0.04 -17.72 -12.53
CA ASP A 325 0.92 -17.00 -11.68
C ASP A 325 1.21 -17.81 -10.40
N LEU A 326 2.21 -17.39 -9.63
CA LEU A 326 2.49 -17.99 -8.33
C LEU A 326 1.36 -17.71 -7.34
N ALA A 327 1.17 -18.63 -6.40
CA ALA A 327 0.38 -18.50 -5.19
C ALA A 327 1.24 -18.81 -3.97
N GLY A 328 0.79 -18.36 -2.78
CA GLY A 328 1.53 -18.47 -1.53
C GLY A 328 2.39 -17.24 -1.24
N GLY A 329 2.67 -17.00 0.04
CA GLY A 329 3.35 -15.79 0.54
C GLY A 329 4.87 -15.90 0.64
N GLY A 330 5.50 -17.03 0.25
CA GLY A 330 6.90 -17.28 0.53
C GLY A 330 7.14 -17.53 2.02
N LEU A 331 8.20 -16.97 2.57
CA LEU A 331 8.57 -17.05 3.99
C LEU A 331 7.80 -16.00 4.81
N GLU A 332 6.98 -16.46 5.77
CA GLU A 332 6.29 -15.63 6.76
C GLU A 332 7.06 -15.72 8.10
N THR A 333 7.42 -14.56 8.65
CA THR A 333 8.25 -14.44 9.86
C THR A 333 7.60 -13.66 11.00
N GLU A 334 6.36 -13.18 10.84
CA GLU A 334 5.68 -12.35 11.84
C GLU A 334 4.91 -13.17 12.90
N LEU A 335 4.65 -14.47 12.61
CA LEU A 335 4.08 -15.40 13.57
C LEU A 335 5.17 -15.95 14.50
N ARG A 336 4.77 -16.47 15.66
CA ARG A 336 5.70 -17.09 16.60
C ARG A 336 6.52 -18.22 15.97
N GLN A 337 5.88 -19.07 15.16
CA GLN A 337 6.56 -20.06 14.30
C GLN A 337 6.42 -19.60 12.84
N MET A 338 7.53 -19.56 12.14
CA MET A 338 7.57 -19.18 10.73
C MET A 338 6.83 -20.19 9.86
N THR A 339 6.42 -19.76 8.68
CA THR A 339 5.87 -20.65 7.65
C THR A 339 6.50 -20.37 6.30
N PHE A 340 6.49 -21.38 5.42
CA PHE A 340 6.82 -21.19 4.00
C PHE A 340 5.67 -21.71 3.15
N SER A 341 5.26 -20.95 2.16
CA SER A 341 4.10 -21.24 1.30
C SER A 341 4.42 -20.94 -0.15
N ILE A 342 4.18 -21.90 -1.04
CA ILE A 342 4.35 -21.75 -2.49
C ILE A 342 3.37 -22.61 -3.26
N GLY A 343 2.89 -22.13 -4.39
CA GLY A 343 1.98 -22.84 -5.27
C GLY A 343 1.69 -22.06 -6.55
N LEU A 344 0.57 -22.39 -7.21
CA LEU A 344 0.11 -21.73 -8.41
C LEU A 344 -1.37 -21.37 -8.29
N LYS A 345 -1.74 -20.27 -8.95
CA LYS A 345 -3.11 -19.90 -9.22
C LYS A 345 -3.44 -20.05 -10.71
N GLY A 346 -4.72 -20.19 -11.01
CA GLY A 346 -5.15 -20.36 -12.39
C GLY A 346 -4.83 -21.73 -12.98
N VAL A 347 -4.84 -22.78 -12.15
CA VAL A 347 -4.53 -24.17 -12.55
C VAL A 347 -5.82 -24.89 -12.99
N GLU A 348 -5.75 -25.67 -14.07
CA GLU A 348 -6.83 -26.55 -14.42
C GLU A 348 -7.04 -27.62 -13.33
N PRO A 349 -8.27 -27.81 -12.81
CA PRO A 349 -8.50 -28.75 -11.70
C PRO A 349 -7.94 -30.15 -11.96
N ALA A 350 -7.98 -30.64 -13.20
CA ALA A 350 -7.44 -31.96 -13.58
C ALA A 350 -5.91 -32.04 -13.52
N ARG A 351 -5.20 -30.91 -13.51
CA ARG A 351 -3.73 -30.84 -13.50
C ARG A 351 -3.14 -30.45 -12.13
N LEU A 352 -3.95 -30.34 -11.10
CA LEU A 352 -3.52 -29.92 -9.77
C LEU A 352 -2.44 -30.87 -9.18
N GLU A 353 -2.59 -32.19 -9.36
CA GLU A 353 -1.62 -33.15 -8.86
C GLU A 353 -0.25 -33.00 -9.53
N GLU A 354 -0.26 -32.82 -10.86
CA GLU A 354 0.97 -32.53 -11.65
C GLU A 354 1.68 -31.28 -11.15
N ALA A 355 0.90 -30.22 -10.89
CA ALA A 355 1.42 -28.94 -10.44
C ALA A 355 2.02 -29.02 -9.01
N GLN A 356 1.35 -29.73 -8.10
CA GLN A 356 1.88 -29.97 -6.75
C GLN A 356 3.16 -30.80 -6.78
N GLN A 357 3.18 -31.85 -7.61
CA GLN A 357 4.35 -32.72 -7.76
C GLN A 357 5.54 -31.94 -8.34
N LEU A 358 5.29 -31.00 -9.27
CA LEU A 358 6.34 -30.13 -9.83
C LEU A 358 7.06 -29.32 -8.75
N VAL A 359 6.35 -28.80 -7.73
CA VAL A 359 6.97 -28.08 -6.60
C VAL A 359 7.99 -28.99 -5.90
N LEU A 360 7.55 -30.18 -5.50
CA LEU A 360 8.39 -31.12 -4.73
C LEU A 360 9.57 -31.66 -5.56
N ASP A 361 9.34 -31.99 -6.83
CA ASP A 361 10.38 -32.51 -7.69
C ASP A 361 11.41 -31.43 -8.02
N THR A 362 10.99 -30.17 -8.21
CA THR A 362 11.91 -29.06 -8.38
C THR A 362 12.79 -28.84 -7.15
N LEU A 363 12.24 -28.91 -5.93
CA LEU A 363 13.02 -28.83 -4.70
C LEU A 363 14.05 -29.97 -4.58
N LYS A 364 13.66 -31.22 -4.93
CA LYS A 364 14.60 -32.37 -4.99
C LYS A 364 15.70 -32.16 -6.02
N ASP A 365 15.34 -31.62 -7.18
CA ASP A 365 16.28 -31.32 -8.26
C ASP A 365 17.30 -30.25 -7.83
N ILE A 366 16.85 -29.17 -7.20
CA ILE A 366 17.73 -28.14 -6.63
C ILE A 366 18.69 -28.77 -5.62
N ARG A 367 18.16 -29.61 -4.70
CA ARG A 367 18.96 -30.30 -3.71
C ARG A 367 20.02 -31.22 -4.33
N ALA A 368 19.65 -31.96 -5.38
CA ALA A 368 20.55 -32.92 -6.07
C ALA A 368 21.64 -32.21 -6.89
N LYS A 369 21.31 -31.06 -7.50
CA LYS A 369 22.25 -30.28 -8.31
C LYS A 369 23.13 -29.34 -7.49
N GLY A 370 22.74 -29.02 -6.27
CA GLY A 370 23.31 -27.98 -5.42
C GLY A 370 22.76 -26.58 -5.80
N ILE A 371 22.94 -25.64 -4.89
CA ILE A 371 22.54 -24.24 -5.06
C ILE A 371 23.71 -23.48 -5.70
N ASP A 372 23.43 -22.70 -6.75
CA ASP A 372 24.44 -21.89 -7.44
C ASP A 372 25.00 -20.82 -6.47
N PRO A 373 26.32 -20.75 -6.26
CA PRO A 373 26.93 -19.71 -5.43
C PRO A 373 26.58 -18.28 -5.86
N ASP A 374 26.36 -18.04 -7.14
CA ASP A 374 25.96 -16.76 -7.68
C ASP A 374 24.56 -16.36 -7.21
N ASP A 375 23.63 -17.33 -7.10
CA ASP A 375 22.29 -17.09 -6.57
C ASP A 375 22.34 -16.78 -5.06
N VAL A 376 23.24 -17.44 -4.33
CA VAL A 376 23.46 -17.16 -2.91
C VAL A 376 24.04 -15.75 -2.70
N GLU A 377 25.04 -15.36 -3.50
CA GLU A 377 25.60 -13.99 -3.45
C GLU A 377 24.51 -12.95 -3.76
N ALA A 378 23.65 -13.19 -4.75
CA ALA A 378 22.55 -12.31 -5.11
C ALA A 378 21.53 -12.17 -3.98
N ALA A 379 21.14 -13.27 -3.35
CA ALA A 379 20.23 -13.29 -2.22
C ALA A 379 20.79 -12.53 -1.02
N LEU A 380 22.02 -12.83 -0.63
CA LEU A 380 22.72 -12.15 0.47
C LEU A 380 22.80 -10.64 0.23
N ASN A 381 23.25 -10.22 -0.97
CA ASN A 381 23.36 -8.81 -1.29
C ASN A 381 22.00 -8.11 -1.23
N THR A 382 20.96 -8.73 -1.75
CA THR A 382 19.59 -8.14 -1.76
C THR A 382 19.06 -7.99 -0.34
N ILE A 383 19.22 -9.01 0.52
CA ILE A 383 18.77 -8.98 1.90
C ILE A 383 19.56 -7.96 2.72
N GLU A 384 20.88 -7.98 2.62
CA GLU A 384 21.74 -7.02 3.30
C GLU A 384 21.41 -5.58 2.90
N PHE A 385 21.25 -5.33 1.59
CA PHE A 385 20.92 -4.01 1.09
C PHE A 385 19.57 -3.53 1.64
N ARG A 386 18.55 -4.39 1.64
CA ARG A 386 17.22 -4.09 2.19
C ARG A 386 17.30 -3.76 3.69
N LEU A 387 18.08 -4.52 4.46
CA LEU A 387 18.27 -4.30 5.88
C LEU A 387 18.98 -2.97 6.15
N ARG A 388 20.06 -2.65 5.43
CA ARG A 388 20.84 -1.41 5.58
C ARG A 388 20.04 -0.17 5.17
N GLU A 389 19.40 -0.23 4.02
CA GLU A 389 18.66 0.89 3.46
C GLU A 389 17.43 1.23 4.31
N ASN A 390 16.73 0.21 4.79
CA ASN A 390 15.46 0.34 5.51
C ASN A 390 14.53 1.37 4.83
N ASN A 391 14.42 1.26 3.51
CA ASN A 391 13.56 2.13 2.71
C ASN A 391 12.13 1.59 2.77
N THR A 392 11.29 2.30 3.48
CA THR A 392 9.89 1.93 3.71
C THR A 392 8.92 2.74 2.83
N GLY A 393 9.44 3.57 1.93
CA GLY A 393 8.62 4.46 1.11
C GLY A 393 7.88 5.50 1.97
N SER A 394 6.56 5.54 1.85
CA SER A 394 5.70 6.41 2.68
C SER A 394 5.34 5.81 4.04
N PHE A 395 5.66 4.55 4.29
CA PHE A 395 5.42 3.92 5.59
C PHE A 395 6.46 4.39 6.61
N PRO A 396 6.07 4.80 7.85
CA PRO A 396 7.03 5.30 8.82
C PRO A 396 8.11 4.28 9.17
N ARG A 397 9.39 4.68 9.10
CA ARG A 397 10.52 3.81 9.47
C ARG A 397 10.41 3.27 10.89
N GLY A 398 10.03 4.14 11.84
CA GLY A 398 9.84 3.74 13.23
C GLY A 398 8.78 2.66 13.40
N LEU A 399 7.71 2.69 12.59
CA LEU A 399 6.66 1.66 12.61
C LEU A 399 7.17 0.32 12.04
N SER A 400 7.96 0.35 10.98
CA SER A 400 8.64 -0.86 10.48
C SER A 400 9.55 -1.49 11.53
N LEU A 401 10.32 -0.68 12.26
CA LEU A 401 11.16 -1.17 13.35
C LEU A 401 10.34 -1.71 14.54
N MET A 402 9.18 -1.09 14.84
CA MET A 402 8.26 -1.60 15.86
C MET A 402 7.77 -3.01 15.51
N LEU A 403 7.27 -3.21 14.29
CA LEU A 403 6.78 -4.51 13.85
C LEU A 403 7.90 -5.57 13.87
N ARG A 404 9.11 -5.20 13.47
CA ARG A 404 10.28 -6.11 13.58
C ARG A 404 10.63 -6.44 15.03
N ALA A 405 10.62 -5.46 15.94
CA ALA A 405 10.85 -5.71 17.36
C ALA A 405 9.83 -6.69 17.96
N LEU A 406 8.56 -6.57 17.56
CA LEU A 406 7.47 -7.41 18.06
C LEU A 406 7.63 -8.91 17.73
N VAL A 407 8.36 -9.27 16.69
CA VAL A 407 8.60 -10.69 16.33
C VAL A 407 9.16 -11.49 17.50
N THR A 408 10.07 -10.90 18.27
CA THR A 408 10.65 -11.54 19.47
C THR A 408 10.01 -11.02 20.75
N TRP A 409 9.82 -9.71 20.84
CA TRP A 409 9.36 -9.02 22.05
C TRP A 409 7.95 -9.41 22.48
N LEU A 410 7.05 -9.66 21.54
CA LEU A 410 5.70 -10.13 21.84
C LEU A 410 5.71 -11.46 22.60
N HIS A 411 6.74 -12.28 22.39
CA HIS A 411 6.94 -13.60 23.00
C HIS A 411 8.03 -13.57 24.09
N ASP A 412 8.20 -12.41 24.75
CA ASP A 412 9.10 -12.17 25.88
C ASP A 412 10.61 -12.33 25.54
N GLY A 413 10.97 -12.21 24.26
CA GLY A 413 12.35 -12.16 23.76
C GLY A 413 12.95 -10.75 23.70
N ASP A 414 14.23 -10.64 23.30
CA ASP A 414 14.91 -9.36 23.14
C ASP A 414 14.32 -8.57 21.95
N PRO A 415 13.72 -7.37 22.18
CA PRO A 415 13.15 -6.54 21.10
C PRO A 415 14.19 -6.06 20.08
N LEU A 416 15.46 -6.04 20.44
CA LEU A 416 16.52 -5.52 19.57
C LEU A 416 17.16 -6.62 18.72
N ALA A 417 16.95 -7.90 19.04
CA ALA A 417 17.54 -9.01 18.29
C ALA A 417 17.22 -8.97 16.78
N PRO A 418 15.96 -8.76 16.33
CA PRO A 418 15.66 -8.66 14.90
C PRO A 418 16.08 -7.32 14.27
N ILE A 419 16.40 -6.30 15.07
CA ILE A 419 16.82 -4.98 14.59
C ILE A 419 18.34 -4.94 14.36
N ARG A 420 19.13 -5.53 15.26
CA ARG A 420 20.60 -5.64 15.16
C ARG A 420 20.99 -6.73 14.19
N PHE A 421 20.95 -6.45 12.91
CA PHE A 421 21.12 -7.45 11.87
C PHE A 421 22.58 -7.76 11.49
N GLN A 422 23.55 -6.88 11.81
CA GLN A 422 24.90 -6.99 11.27
C GLN A 422 25.60 -8.25 11.78
N ALA A 423 25.59 -8.51 13.08
CA ALA A 423 26.27 -9.69 13.64
C ALA A 423 25.68 -11.01 13.17
N PRO A 424 24.34 -11.25 13.18
CA PRO A 424 23.75 -12.43 12.59
C PRO A 424 24.06 -12.60 11.09
N LEU A 425 24.07 -11.49 10.32
CA LEU A 425 24.39 -11.53 8.90
C LEU A 425 25.84 -11.93 8.65
N ASP A 426 26.79 -11.40 9.44
CA ASP A 426 28.21 -11.74 9.32
C ASP A 426 28.45 -13.20 9.73
N ALA A 427 27.77 -13.70 10.76
CA ALA A 427 27.81 -15.11 11.14
C ALA A 427 27.29 -16.01 10.01
N LEU A 428 26.17 -15.64 9.39
CA LEU A 428 25.61 -16.36 8.25
C LEU A 428 26.58 -16.36 7.05
N LYS A 429 27.18 -15.21 6.70
CA LYS A 429 28.18 -15.11 5.63
C LYS A 429 29.39 -16.00 5.89
N ALA A 430 29.89 -16.00 7.13
CA ALA A 430 31.01 -16.85 7.54
C ALA A 430 30.66 -18.36 7.46
N SER A 431 29.43 -18.72 7.78
CA SER A 431 28.95 -20.11 7.69
C SER A 431 28.83 -20.56 6.23
N LEU A 432 28.25 -19.73 5.38
CA LEU A 432 28.13 -20.00 3.94
C LEU A 432 29.50 -20.09 3.25
N ALA A 433 30.48 -19.27 3.67
CA ALA A 433 31.82 -19.28 3.11
C ALA A 433 32.60 -20.58 3.41
N LYS A 434 32.21 -21.37 4.43
CA LYS A 434 32.80 -22.70 4.70
C LYS A 434 32.44 -23.73 3.64
N GLY A 435 31.38 -23.51 2.86
CA GLY A 435 30.99 -24.44 1.79
C GLY A 435 30.41 -25.79 2.27
N GLU A 436 29.89 -25.83 3.50
CA GLU A 436 29.37 -27.06 4.14
C GLU A 436 27.91 -27.39 3.74
N GLY A 437 27.35 -26.70 2.72
CA GLY A 437 26.00 -26.97 2.24
C GLY A 437 24.88 -26.53 3.22
N LEU A 438 25.06 -25.40 3.88
CA LEU A 438 24.08 -24.89 4.87
C LEU A 438 22.67 -24.77 4.29
N LEU A 439 22.52 -24.12 3.11
CA LEU A 439 21.22 -23.91 2.49
C LEU A 439 20.59 -25.21 2.01
N GLU A 440 21.38 -26.11 1.48
CA GLU A 440 20.94 -27.46 1.12
C GLU A 440 20.50 -28.28 2.36
N SER A 441 21.15 -28.09 3.50
CA SER A 441 20.72 -28.72 4.74
C SER A 441 19.40 -28.18 5.25
N LEU A 442 19.19 -26.82 5.16
CA LEU A 442 17.93 -26.20 5.49
C LEU A 442 16.80 -26.63 4.54
N LEU A 443 17.10 -26.77 3.25
CA LEU A 443 16.16 -27.29 2.26
C LEU A 443 15.73 -28.73 2.60
N ASP A 444 16.67 -29.58 2.97
CA ASP A 444 16.39 -30.97 3.42
C ASP A 444 15.54 -31.00 4.68
N GLU A 445 15.97 -30.27 5.73
CA GLU A 445 15.36 -30.33 7.06
C GLU A 445 13.95 -29.70 7.05
N HIS A 446 13.82 -28.52 6.43
CA HIS A 446 12.64 -27.71 6.60
C HIS A 446 11.61 -27.84 5.47
N LEU A 447 11.99 -28.31 4.28
CA LEU A 447 11.07 -28.47 3.16
C LEU A 447 10.92 -29.93 2.71
N LEU A 448 12.01 -30.63 2.37
CA LEU A 448 11.92 -31.96 1.79
C LEU A 448 11.52 -33.04 2.81
N ASN A 449 12.18 -33.05 3.97
CA ASN A 449 11.97 -34.05 5.03
C ASN A 449 11.04 -33.57 6.15
N ASN A 450 10.46 -32.39 6.03
CA ASN A 450 9.54 -31.84 7.03
C ASN A 450 8.17 -32.53 6.94
N PRO A 451 7.74 -33.33 7.95
CA PRO A 451 6.42 -33.95 7.94
C PRO A 451 5.29 -32.95 8.19
N HIS A 452 5.59 -31.77 8.79
CA HIS A 452 4.60 -30.71 9.00
C HIS A 452 4.40 -29.90 7.71
N ARG A 453 3.83 -30.55 6.73
CA ARG A 453 3.52 -30.01 5.41
C ARG A 453 2.04 -30.20 5.12
N VAL A 454 1.40 -29.14 4.61
CA VAL A 454 -0.01 -29.16 4.20
C VAL A 454 -0.16 -28.71 2.75
N HIS A 455 -0.81 -29.54 1.95
CA HIS A 455 -1.28 -29.18 0.61
C HIS A 455 -2.70 -28.62 0.74
N VAL A 456 -2.89 -27.37 0.37
CA VAL A 456 -4.21 -26.74 0.35
C VAL A 456 -4.62 -26.51 -1.10
N LEU A 457 -5.78 -27.03 -1.43
CA LEU A 457 -6.39 -26.92 -2.76
C LEU A 457 -7.67 -26.14 -2.62
N LEU A 458 -7.82 -25.11 -3.44
CA LEU A 458 -9.02 -24.30 -3.50
C LEU A 458 -9.67 -24.50 -4.88
N LEU A 459 -10.77 -25.23 -4.89
CA LEU A 459 -11.47 -25.64 -6.10
C LEU A 459 -12.60 -24.67 -6.46
N PRO A 460 -12.80 -24.36 -7.75
CA PRO A 460 -13.90 -23.52 -8.17
C PRO A 460 -15.24 -24.23 -8.00
N ASP A 461 -16.27 -23.50 -7.56
CA ASP A 461 -17.62 -24.01 -7.39
C ASP A 461 -18.66 -22.95 -7.79
N PRO A 462 -19.28 -23.08 -8.98
CA PRO A 462 -20.28 -22.12 -9.46
C PRO A 462 -21.56 -22.07 -8.62
N GLY A 463 -21.84 -23.11 -7.82
CA GLY A 463 -23.01 -23.16 -6.94
C GLY A 463 -22.75 -22.60 -5.54
N MET A 464 -21.52 -22.26 -5.19
CA MET A 464 -21.15 -21.92 -3.81
C MET A 464 -21.78 -20.61 -3.33
N GLU A 465 -21.81 -19.58 -4.16
CA GLU A 465 -22.42 -18.30 -3.79
C GLU A 465 -23.86 -18.48 -3.30
N ARG A 466 -24.65 -19.23 -4.05
CA ARG A 466 -26.03 -19.52 -3.66
C ARG A 466 -26.09 -20.30 -2.36
N ARG A 467 -25.25 -21.33 -2.19
CA ARG A 467 -25.23 -22.10 -0.94
C ARG A 467 -24.87 -21.24 0.26
N LEU A 468 -23.88 -20.37 0.13
CA LEU A 468 -23.49 -19.45 1.20
C LEU A 468 -24.64 -18.51 1.59
N LEU A 469 -25.41 -18.00 0.61
CA LEU A 469 -26.60 -17.19 0.88
C LEU A 469 -27.70 -18.00 1.55
N ASP A 470 -27.96 -19.22 1.08
CA ASP A 470 -28.97 -20.12 1.66
C ASP A 470 -28.59 -20.52 3.10
N GLU A 471 -27.31 -20.79 3.37
CA GLU A 471 -26.78 -21.08 4.69
C GLU A 471 -26.82 -19.87 5.63
N GLU A 472 -26.49 -18.68 5.14
CA GLU A 472 -26.63 -17.43 5.90
C GLU A 472 -28.09 -17.22 6.30
N ARG A 473 -29.00 -17.41 5.36
CA ARG A 473 -30.45 -17.33 5.62
C ARG A 473 -30.90 -18.35 6.65
N ALA A 474 -30.48 -19.60 6.54
CA ALA A 474 -30.82 -20.65 7.49
C ALA A 474 -30.26 -20.35 8.90
N ARG A 475 -29.03 -19.83 9.01
CA ARG A 475 -28.44 -19.37 10.28
C ARG A 475 -29.26 -18.23 10.90
N LEU A 476 -29.64 -17.25 10.08
CA LEU A 476 -30.48 -16.14 10.52
C LEU A 476 -31.83 -16.60 11.04
N ASP A 477 -32.52 -17.44 10.24
CA ASP A 477 -33.85 -17.97 10.60
C ASP A 477 -33.76 -18.80 11.90
N ALA A 478 -32.71 -19.61 12.06
CA ALA A 478 -32.49 -20.39 13.29
C ALA A 478 -32.20 -19.48 14.49
N ALA A 479 -31.38 -18.42 14.30
CA ALA A 479 -31.10 -17.46 15.36
C ALA A 479 -32.36 -16.69 15.80
N LEU A 480 -33.19 -16.26 14.85
CA LEU A 480 -34.44 -15.57 15.12
C LEU A 480 -35.45 -16.49 15.80
N ALA A 481 -35.58 -17.78 15.37
CA ALA A 481 -36.45 -18.76 15.98
C ALA A 481 -36.04 -19.11 17.43
N ALA A 482 -34.81 -18.93 17.81
CA ALA A 482 -34.32 -19.13 19.17
C ALA A 482 -34.62 -17.95 20.11
N LEU A 483 -35.02 -16.79 19.58
CA LEU A 483 -35.36 -15.61 20.38
C LEU A 483 -36.76 -15.78 21.00
N THR A 484 -36.86 -15.35 22.26
CA THR A 484 -38.19 -15.13 22.89
C THR A 484 -38.85 -13.89 22.30
N PRO A 485 -40.18 -13.68 22.51
CA PRO A 485 -40.83 -12.42 22.08
C PRO A 485 -40.11 -11.18 22.63
N GLU A 486 -39.63 -11.24 23.89
CA GLU A 486 -38.82 -10.19 24.50
C GLU A 486 -37.48 -10.02 23.85
N GLY A 487 -36.79 -11.11 23.48
CA GLY A 487 -35.53 -11.08 22.76
C GLY A 487 -35.68 -10.48 21.35
N MET A 488 -36.80 -10.76 20.68
CA MET A 488 -37.12 -10.15 19.39
C MET A 488 -37.37 -8.64 19.51
N GLU A 489 -38.02 -8.17 20.58
CA GLU A 489 -38.21 -6.74 20.79
C GLU A 489 -36.87 -6.06 21.18
N GLN A 490 -36.02 -6.73 21.96
CA GLN A 490 -34.67 -6.25 22.27
C GLN A 490 -33.81 -6.09 21.00
N ALA A 491 -33.89 -7.04 20.06
CA ALA A 491 -33.17 -6.94 18.78
C ALA A 491 -33.66 -5.73 17.95
N ARG A 492 -34.97 -5.48 17.90
CA ARG A 492 -35.53 -4.28 17.25
C ARG A 492 -35.13 -3.00 17.97
N ASP A 493 -35.12 -3.02 19.30
CA ASP A 493 -34.72 -1.86 20.10
C ASP A 493 -33.26 -1.53 19.91
N LEU A 494 -32.37 -2.52 19.93
CA LEU A 494 -30.95 -2.31 19.63
C LEU A 494 -30.74 -1.70 18.23
N ALA A 495 -31.44 -2.20 17.22
CA ALA A 495 -31.33 -1.62 15.87
C ALA A 495 -31.81 -0.16 15.84
N ARG A 496 -32.88 0.19 16.57
CA ARG A 496 -33.34 1.58 16.73
C ARG A 496 -32.32 2.45 17.48
N ARG A 497 -31.72 1.93 18.56
CA ARG A 497 -30.70 2.64 19.34
C ARG A 497 -29.44 2.87 18.50
N ILE A 498 -29.02 1.89 17.69
CA ILE A 498 -27.88 2.04 16.76
C ILE A 498 -28.19 3.14 15.73
N ALA A 499 -29.35 3.10 15.09
CA ALA A 499 -29.76 4.13 14.15
C ALA A 499 -29.77 5.54 14.78
N HIS A 500 -30.37 5.67 15.96
CA HIS A 500 -30.38 6.91 16.72
C HIS A 500 -28.96 7.36 17.11
N PHE A 501 -28.11 6.44 17.56
CA PHE A 501 -26.71 6.72 17.88
C PHE A 501 -25.95 7.24 16.65
N GLN A 502 -26.17 6.66 15.48
CA GLN A 502 -25.54 7.10 14.22
C GLN A 502 -26.03 8.48 13.77
N GLU A 503 -27.35 8.73 13.87
CA GLU A 503 -27.99 9.96 13.38
C GLU A 503 -27.83 11.16 14.32
N THR A 504 -27.64 10.94 15.60
CA THR A 504 -27.51 12.02 16.59
C THR A 504 -26.12 12.67 16.48
N PRO A 505 -25.96 13.96 16.20
CA PRO A 505 -24.64 14.62 16.18
C PRO A 505 -23.95 14.54 17.56
N ASP A 506 -22.62 14.50 17.57
CA ASP A 506 -21.86 14.64 18.82
C ASP A 506 -22.08 16.03 19.44
N ALA A 507 -22.09 16.10 20.77
CA ALA A 507 -22.27 17.36 21.47
C ALA A 507 -21.07 18.30 21.21
N PRO A 508 -21.30 19.61 20.96
CA PRO A 508 -20.20 20.55 20.70
C PRO A 508 -19.15 20.60 21.81
N GLU A 509 -19.56 20.41 23.07
CA GLU A 509 -18.67 20.35 24.23
C GLU A 509 -17.78 19.10 24.22
N ASP A 510 -18.23 17.98 23.68
CA ASP A 510 -17.44 16.76 23.56
C ASP A 510 -16.48 16.84 22.36
N LEU A 511 -16.93 17.38 21.22
CA LEU A 511 -16.05 17.69 20.09
C LEU A 511 -14.93 18.69 20.44
N ALA A 512 -15.22 19.63 21.36
CA ALA A 512 -14.23 20.60 21.83
C ALA A 512 -13.11 19.98 22.69
N ARG A 513 -13.31 18.76 23.21
CA ARG A 513 -12.27 18.03 23.98
C ARG A 513 -11.19 17.42 23.09
N ILE A 514 -11.52 17.10 21.84
CA ILE A 514 -10.51 16.56 20.91
C ILE A 514 -9.37 17.56 20.77
N PRO A 515 -8.12 17.17 21.04
CA PRO A 515 -6.98 18.06 20.88
C PRO A 515 -6.82 18.50 19.44
N LYS A 516 -6.52 19.78 19.24
CA LYS A 516 -6.48 20.39 17.92
C LYS A 516 -5.12 21.00 17.69
N LEU A 517 -4.66 20.98 16.45
CA LEU A 517 -3.59 21.85 15.98
C LEU A 517 -4.17 23.24 15.70
N HIS A 518 -3.32 24.23 15.85
CA HIS A 518 -3.56 25.59 15.41
C HIS A 518 -2.63 25.97 14.27
N LEU A 519 -3.01 26.94 13.45
CA LEU A 519 -2.14 27.44 12.37
C LEU A 519 -0.78 27.92 12.87
N ALA A 520 -0.70 28.34 14.14
CA ALA A 520 0.53 28.74 14.77
C ALA A 520 1.53 27.56 14.98
N ASP A 521 1.02 26.33 15.04
CA ASP A 521 1.82 25.11 15.22
C ASP A 521 2.46 24.62 13.90
N LEU A 522 2.11 25.25 12.78
CA LEU A 522 2.57 24.88 11.46
C LEU A 522 3.74 25.77 11.00
N PRO A 523 4.77 25.17 10.36
CA PRO A 523 5.83 25.96 9.75
C PRO A 523 5.27 26.82 8.59
N ARG A 524 5.65 28.09 8.57
CA ARG A 524 5.20 29.03 7.53
C ARG A 524 5.89 28.83 6.18
N GLU A 525 7.05 28.17 6.18
CA GLU A 525 7.88 27.94 5.02
C GLU A 525 7.84 26.46 4.60
N ASN A 526 7.97 26.21 3.31
CA ASN A 526 8.13 24.84 2.83
C ASN A 526 9.49 24.27 3.23
N LYS A 527 9.54 22.97 3.55
CA LYS A 527 10.81 22.28 3.67
C LYS A 527 11.59 22.39 2.37
N ARG A 528 12.85 22.81 2.50
CA ARG A 528 13.76 22.93 1.38
C ARG A 528 14.51 21.61 1.19
N ILE A 529 14.48 21.08 -0.02
CA ILE A 529 15.33 19.96 -0.42
C ILE A 529 16.64 20.58 -0.96
N PRO A 530 17.80 20.26 -0.36
CA PRO A 530 19.07 20.74 -0.88
C PRO A 530 19.31 20.21 -2.29
N GLY A 531 19.82 21.02 -3.19
CA GLY A 531 20.15 20.60 -4.55
C GLY A 531 21.03 21.60 -5.26
N ASP A 532 22.02 21.11 -6.03
CA ASP A 532 22.97 21.87 -6.78
C ASP A 532 23.24 21.21 -8.14
N TRP A 533 23.79 21.98 -9.07
CA TRP A 533 24.20 21.52 -10.41
C TRP A 533 25.73 21.58 -10.54
N PRO A 534 26.45 20.62 -9.92
CA PRO A 534 27.93 20.63 -9.94
C PRO A 534 28.52 20.39 -11.33
N GLU A 535 27.72 19.77 -12.23
CA GLU A 535 28.07 19.53 -13.63
C GLU A 535 26.85 19.82 -14.52
N PRO A 536 27.02 20.22 -15.77
CA PRO A 536 25.91 20.37 -16.71
C PRO A 536 25.12 19.07 -16.87
N GLY A 537 23.82 19.12 -16.58
CA GLY A 537 22.93 17.95 -16.67
C GLY A 537 23.01 16.99 -15.47
N VAL A 538 23.71 17.34 -14.39
CA VAL A 538 23.76 16.54 -13.16
C VAL A 538 23.19 17.36 -12.00
N PHE A 539 22.03 16.96 -11.48
CA PHE A 539 21.41 17.51 -10.30
C PHE A 539 21.82 16.66 -9.10
N PHE A 540 22.42 17.28 -8.10
CA PHE A 540 22.97 16.60 -6.92
C PHE A 540 22.27 17.06 -5.65
N HIS A 541 21.96 16.11 -4.76
CA HIS A 541 21.33 16.33 -3.48
C HIS A 541 22.23 15.78 -2.37
N ASP A 542 22.81 16.68 -1.55
CA ASP A 542 23.58 16.32 -0.35
C ASP A 542 22.60 15.93 0.76
N LEU A 543 22.35 14.65 0.91
CA LEU A 543 21.42 14.09 1.89
C LEU A 543 22.05 12.88 2.60
N PRO A 544 21.70 12.63 3.88
CA PRO A 544 22.18 11.48 4.64
C PRO A 544 21.54 10.19 4.12
N THR A 545 22.21 9.50 3.21
CA THR A 545 21.70 8.28 2.54
C THR A 545 22.14 6.98 3.21
N ASN A 546 22.80 7.04 4.36
CA ASN A 546 23.38 5.86 5.04
C ASN A 546 24.29 5.02 4.13
N GLY A 547 25.07 5.70 3.28
CA GLY A 547 26.01 5.05 2.36
C GLY A 547 25.32 4.37 1.16
N VAL A 548 24.17 4.86 0.73
CA VAL A 548 23.52 4.41 -0.50
C VAL A 548 23.57 5.52 -1.55
N VAL A 549 24.08 5.19 -2.72
CA VAL A 549 24.02 6.03 -3.92
C VAL A 549 22.67 5.79 -4.59
N TYR A 550 21.88 6.84 -4.80
CA TYR A 550 20.70 6.80 -5.66
C TYR A 550 20.97 7.59 -6.92
N LEU A 551 20.76 6.98 -8.05
CA LEU A 551 20.94 7.57 -9.38
C LEU A 551 19.67 7.39 -10.21
N GLU A 552 19.20 8.49 -10.80
CA GLU A 552 18.14 8.49 -11.81
C GLU A 552 18.67 9.17 -13.07
N LEU A 553 18.47 8.51 -14.21
CA LEU A 553 18.79 9.03 -15.54
C LEU A 553 17.50 9.34 -16.28
N GLY A 554 17.15 10.62 -16.40
CA GLY A 554 15.91 11.11 -17.00
C GLY A 554 16.10 11.46 -18.48
N PHE A 555 15.72 10.56 -19.40
CA PHE A 555 15.80 10.73 -20.84
C PHE A 555 14.55 11.41 -21.39
N ASP A 556 14.73 12.39 -22.28
CA ASP A 556 13.62 13.16 -22.86
C ASP A 556 12.82 12.34 -23.89
N LEU A 557 11.50 12.24 -23.65
CA LEU A 557 10.54 11.57 -24.55
C LEU A 557 9.75 12.56 -25.42
N SER A 558 9.97 13.86 -25.29
CA SER A 558 9.15 14.87 -25.98
C SER A 558 9.19 14.77 -27.50
N GLY A 559 10.28 14.28 -28.04
CA GLY A 559 10.51 14.04 -29.48
C GLY A 559 10.11 12.66 -29.99
N VAL A 560 9.59 11.77 -29.13
CA VAL A 560 9.21 10.43 -29.53
C VAL A 560 7.99 10.46 -30.45
N ASP A 561 8.08 9.75 -31.56
CA ASP A 561 7.01 9.54 -32.51
C ASP A 561 5.73 9.02 -31.80
N PRO A 562 4.56 9.62 -32.06
CA PRO A 562 3.30 9.19 -31.45
C PRO A 562 2.99 7.70 -31.58
N GLU A 563 3.46 7.05 -32.64
CA GLU A 563 3.26 5.61 -32.86
C GLU A 563 4.16 4.75 -31.94
N LEU A 564 5.34 5.25 -31.59
CA LEU A 564 6.28 4.58 -30.69
C LEU A 564 5.99 4.86 -29.21
N LEU A 565 5.29 5.96 -28.90
CA LEU A 565 5.02 6.38 -27.54
C LEU A 565 4.38 5.28 -26.69
N PRO A 566 3.36 4.51 -27.15
CA PRO A 566 2.76 3.41 -26.37
C PRO A 566 3.72 2.26 -26.06
N LEU A 567 4.82 2.11 -26.82
CA LEU A 567 5.83 1.07 -26.61
C LEU A 567 6.83 1.45 -25.51
N THR A 568 6.93 2.73 -25.13
CA THR A 568 7.94 3.25 -24.18
C THR A 568 7.95 2.53 -22.83
N PRO A 569 6.80 2.18 -22.19
CA PRO A 569 6.85 1.43 -20.94
C PRO A 569 7.45 0.03 -21.06
N LEU A 570 7.18 -0.66 -22.18
CA LEU A 570 7.80 -1.96 -22.49
C LEU A 570 9.27 -1.80 -22.89
N PHE A 571 9.64 -0.73 -23.58
CA PHE A 571 11.03 -0.41 -23.89
C PHE A 571 11.85 -0.21 -22.60
N GLY A 572 11.37 0.62 -21.67
CA GLY A 572 12.03 0.80 -20.37
C GLY A 572 12.18 -0.52 -19.59
N ARG A 573 11.20 -1.41 -19.73
CA ARG A 573 11.27 -2.76 -19.17
C ARG A 573 12.29 -3.63 -19.89
N ALA A 574 12.32 -3.59 -21.20
CA ALA A 574 13.22 -4.37 -22.05
C ALA A 574 14.70 -4.04 -21.78
N LEU A 575 15.03 -2.78 -21.50
CA LEU A 575 16.38 -2.37 -21.11
C LEU A 575 16.91 -3.14 -19.90
N LEU A 576 16.05 -3.43 -18.93
CA LEU A 576 16.44 -4.02 -17.65
C LEU A 576 16.18 -5.52 -17.56
N GLU A 577 15.34 -6.10 -18.41
CA GLU A 577 14.82 -7.46 -18.22
C GLU A 577 15.02 -8.40 -19.42
N MET A 578 15.62 -7.96 -20.54
CA MET A 578 15.88 -8.81 -21.71
C MET A 578 17.30 -9.36 -21.76
N GLY A 579 18.15 -9.00 -20.81
CA GLY A 579 19.58 -9.34 -20.87
C GLY A 579 20.35 -8.47 -21.84
N THR A 580 21.57 -8.86 -22.13
CA THR A 580 22.48 -8.15 -23.02
C THR A 580 22.92 -9.03 -24.20
N ARG A 581 23.70 -8.48 -25.12
CA ARG A 581 24.29 -9.30 -26.20
C ARG A 581 25.27 -10.39 -25.70
N LYS A 582 25.72 -10.30 -24.44
CA LYS A 582 26.69 -11.20 -23.82
C LYS A 582 26.09 -12.16 -22.83
N GLU A 583 24.96 -11.79 -22.25
CA GLU A 583 24.30 -12.50 -21.13
C GLU A 583 22.80 -12.62 -21.40
N ASP A 584 22.23 -13.79 -21.15
CA ASP A 584 20.78 -13.95 -21.12
C ASP A 584 20.16 -13.14 -19.95
N PHE A 585 18.84 -13.02 -19.95
CA PHE A 585 18.13 -12.21 -18.97
C PHE A 585 18.34 -12.70 -17.53
N ALA A 586 18.43 -14.01 -17.30
CA ALA A 586 18.57 -14.57 -15.96
C ALA A 586 19.94 -14.24 -15.36
N ARG A 587 21.01 -14.42 -16.15
CA ARG A 587 22.39 -14.06 -15.76
C ARG A 587 22.54 -12.55 -15.53
N PHE A 588 21.97 -11.73 -16.40
CA PHE A 588 22.01 -10.27 -16.26
C PHE A 588 21.31 -9.82 -14.97
N LEU A 589 20.09 -10.32 -14.70
CA LEU A 589 19.35 -10.00 -13.49
C LEU A 589 20.07 -10.49 -12.22
N ASN A 590 20.65 -11.68 -12.26
CA ASN A 590 21.45 -12.20 -11.16
C ASN A 590 22.68 -11.31 -10.89
N ARG A 591 23.41 -10.91 -11.95
CA ARG A 591 24.56 -9.98 -11.83
C ARG A 591 24.12 -8.63 -11.25
N ALA A 592 22.99 -8.10 -11.69
CA ALA A 592 22.45 -6.87 -11.15
C ALA A 592 22.11 -7.03 -9.65
N ALA A 593 21.46 -8.11 -9.25
CA ALA A 593 21.12 -8.39 -7.86
C ALA A 593 22.37 -8.58 -6.98
N ARG A 594 23.45 -9.19 -7.50
CA ARG A 594 24.70 -9.35 -6.76
C ARG A 594 25.46 -8.06 -6.53
N LYS A 595 25.36 -7.09 -7.42
CA LYS A 595 26.26 -5.92 -7.48
C LYS A 595 25.57 -4.59 -7.24
N THR A 596 24.25 -4.58 -7.14
CA THR A 596 23.46 -3.35 -6.94
C THR A 596 22.41 -3.55 -5.84
N GLY A 597 21.83 -2.45 -5.40
CA GLY A 597 20.62 -2.46 -4.55
C GLY A 597 19.31 -2.57 -5.35
N GLY A 598 19.42 -2.76 -6.67
CA GLY A 598 18.31 -2.85 -7.61
C GLY A 598 18.35 -1.80 -8.70
N LEU A 599 17.71 -2.13 -9.81
CA LEU A 599 17.49 -1.25 -10.94
C LEU A 599 15.99 -1.01 -11.12
N GLY A 600 15.62 0.19 -11.53
CA GLY A 600 14.23 0.60 -11.70
C GLY A 600 14.03 1.41 -12.98
N ARG A 601 12.77 1.59 -13.34
CA ARG A 601 12.35 2.41 -14.46
C ARG A 601 10.99 3.03 -14.23
N GLU A 602 10.82 4.21 -14.77
CA GLU A 602 9.55 4.93 -14.70
C GLU A 602 9.38 5.80 -15.95
N VAL A 603 8.13 6.09 -16.32
CA VAL A 603 7.83 7.16 -17.27
C VAL A 603 7.17 8.29 -16.47
N ALA A 604 7.93 9.36 -16.26
CA ALA A 604 7.47 10.55 -15.57
C ALA A 604 6.84 11.52 -16.56
N LEU A 605 5.61 11.91 -16.28
CA LEU A 605 4.82 12.85 -17.06
C LEU A 605 4.32 13.98 -16.16
N SER A 606 4.52 15.21 -16.57
CA SER A 606 3.93 16.35 -15.87
C SER A 606 3.57 17.48 -16.83
N SER A 607 2.54 18.24 -16.49
CA SER A 607 2.29 19.53 -17.13
C SER A 607 3.36 20.53 -16.69
N VAL A 608 3.75 21.41 -17.58
CA VAL A 608 4.70 22.49 -17.30
C VAL A 608 3.92 23.76 -17.08
N ARG A 609 3.92 24.25 -15.84
CA ARG A 609 3.06 25.36 -15.40
C ARG A 609 3.05 26.60 -16.30
N ALA A 610 4.20 27.04 -16.79
CA ALA A 610 4.31 28.28 -17.57
C ALA A 610 4.06 28.10 -19.07
N GLY A 611 3.74 26.91 -19.53
CA GLY A 611 3.72 26.58 -20.96
C GLY A 611 2.33 26.40 -21.58
N GLY A 612 1.25 26.52 -20.78
CA GLY A 612 -0.11 26.26 -21.22
C GLY A 612 -0.41 24.77 -21.46
N PRO A 613 -1.60 24.42 -21.99
CA PRO A 613 -2.06 23.03 -22.13
C PRO A 613 -1.19 22.16 -23.05
N GLY A 614 -0.44 22.77 -23.96
CA GLY A 614 0.47 22.10 -24.90
C GLY A 614 1.85 21.76 -24.33
N ALA A 615 2.22 22.32 -23.16
CA ALA A 615 3.52 22.10 -22.57
C ALA A 615 3.49 20.91 -21.60
N ALA A 616 4.36 19.96 -21.81
CA ALA A 616 4.52 18.79 -20.94
C ALA A 616 5.99 18.42 -20.83
N SER A 617 6.39 17.97 -19.67
CA SER A 617 7.62 17.20 -19.49
C SER A 617 7.27 15.72 -19.57
N ALA A 618 8.04 14.98 -20.37
CA ALA A 618 7.89 13.55 -20.51
C ALA A 618 9.28 12.92 -20.47
N ARG A 619 9.53 12.06 -19.48
CA ARG A 619 10.85 11.48 -19.23
C ARG A 619 10.75 9.97 -19.07
N LEU A 620 11.66 9.24 -19.71
CA LEU A 620 11.97 7.86 -19.29
C LEU A 620 13.05 7.94 -18.24
N ILE A 621 12.73 7.58 -17.02
CA ILE A 621 13.68 7.49 -15.91
C ILE A 621 14.19 6.06 -15.87
N VAL A 622 15.51 5.87 -15.96
CA VAL A 622 16.20 4.63 -15.62
C VAL A 622 16.94 4.89 -14.32
N ALA A 623 16.58 4.17 -13.28
CA ALA A 623 17.08 4.40 -11.93
C ALA A 623 17.86 3.19 -11.42
N GLY A 624 18.70 3.43 -10.43
CA GLY A 624 19.36 2.36 -9.71
C GLY A 624 20.04 2.87 -8.44
N LYS A 625 20.44 1.92 -7.60
CA LYS A 625 21.08 2.20 -6.33
C LYS A 625 22.17 1.18 -6.02
N ALA A 626 23.18 1.61 -5.29
CA ALA A 626 24.31 0.77 -4.86
C ALA A 626 25.02 1.39 -3.67
N THR A 627 25.93 0.64 -3.03
CA THR A 627 26.88 1.24 -2.11
C THR A 627 28.01 1.93 -2.88
N PRO A 628 28.72 2.92 -2.31
CA PRO A 628 29.85 3.60 -2.98
C PRO A 628 30.97 2.65 -3.42
N GLU A 629 31.22 1.57 -2.67
CA GLU A 629 32.23 0.56 -3.00
C GLU A 629 31.86 -0.20 -4.28
N ARG A 630 30.58 -0.41 -4.53
CA ARG A 630 30.05 -1.10 -5.72
C ARG A 630 29.64 -0.15 -6.86
N ALA A 631 29.91 1.14 -6.71
CA ALA A 631 29.53 2.15 -7.71
C ALA A 631 30.08 1.84 -9.11
N GLY A 632 31.28 1.28 -9.22
CA GLY A 632 31.87 0.87 -10.51
C GLY A 632 31.09 -0.25 -11.20
N ASP A 633 30.73 -1.31 -10.46
CA ASP A 633 29.93 -2.43 -10.95
C ASP A 633 28.53 -1.95 -11.33
N PHE A 634 27.91 -1.12 -10.49
CA PHE A 634 26.59 -0.54 -10.72
C PHE A 634 26.53 0.26 -12.02
N LEU A 635 27.45 1.19 -12.23
CA LEU A 635 27.51 2.01 -13.45
C LEU A 635 27.84 1.17 -14.69
N GLY A 636 28.67 0.13 -14.53
CA GLY A 636 28.94 -0.84 -15.62
C GLY A 636 27.68 -1.63 -16.02
N ILE A 637 26.86 -2.07 -15.05
CA ILE A 637 25.61 -2.75 -15.32
C ILE A 637 24.60 -1.81 -15.98
N LEU A 638 24.50 -0.55 -15.53
CA LEU A 638 23.67 0.46 -16.21
C LEU A 638 24.13 0.72 -17.64
N SER A 639 25.43 0.84 -17.87
CA SER A 639 26.00 0.98 -19.23
C SER A 639 25.61 -0.20 -20.12
N ASP A 640 25.75 -1.43 -19.62
CA ASP A 640 25.34 -2.63 -20.36
C ASP A 640 23.83 -2.64 -20.66
N ALA A 641 22.97 -2.27 -19.69
CA ALA A 641 21.53 -2.16 -19.88
C ALA A 641 21.17 -1.13 -20.97
N LEU A 642 21.78 0.05 -20.92
CA LEU A 642 21.46 1.15 -21.83
C LEU A 642 22.01 0.89 -23.25
N LEU A 643 23.26 0.38 -23.35
CA LEU A 643 23.97 0.30 -24.62
C LEU A 643 23.96 -1.09 -25.27
N GLN A 644 23.80 -2.17 -24.47
CA GLN A 644 23.97 -3.54 -24.92
C GLN A 644 22.72 -4.42 -24.75
N ALA A 645 21.56 -3.85 -24.32
CA ALA A 645 20.33 -4.63 -24.17
C ALA A 645 19.98 -5.40 -25.46
N ASN A 646 19.65 -6.68 -25.31
CA ASN A 646 19.31 -7.57 -26.41
C ASN A 646 17.80 -7.54 -26.69
N PHE A 647 17.37 -6.72 -27.63
CA PHE A 647 15.96 -6.61 -28.01
C PHE A 647 15.49 -7.71 -28.96
N ASP A 648 16.37 -8.58 -29.43
CA ASP A 648 16.07 -9.58 -30.47
C ASP A 648 15.53 -10.90 -29.87
N ASP A 649 15.51 -11.04 -28.56
CA ASP A 649 14.89 -12.18 -27.84
C ASP A 649 13.36 -12.10 -27.90
N LYS A 650 12.80 -12.65 -28.98
CA LYS A 650 11.36 -12.70 -29.25
C LYS A 650 10.57 -13.41 -28.16
N ALA A 651 11.10 -14.52 -27.65
CA ALA A 651 10.42 -15.34 -26.65
C ALA A 651 10.30 -14.56 -25.33
N ARG A 652 11.39 -13.97 -24.89
CA ARG A 652 11.42 -13.17 -23.65
C ARG A 652 10.52 -11.94 -23.74
N PHE A 653 10.53 -11.23 -24.87
CA PHE A 653 9.66 -10.08 -25.06
C PHE A 653 8.18 -10.47 -25.04
N ARG A 654 7.83 -11.63 -25.64
CA ARG A 654 6.45 -12.15 -25.58
C ARG A 654 5.99 -12.40 -24.15
N GLU A 655 6.83 -13.02 -23.30
CA GLU A 655 6.52 -13.20 -21.87
C GLU A 655 6.25 -11.87 -21.19
N MET A 656 7.13 -10.89 -21.39
CA MET A 656 7.00 -9.55 -20.80
C MET A 656 5.72 -8.83 -21.26
N LEU A 657 5.35 -8.98 -22.53
CA LEU A 657 4.11 -8.40 -23.09
C LEU A 657 2.87 -9.04 -22.44
N LEU A 658 2.84 -10.36 -22.33
CA LEU A 658 1.73 -11.09 -21.70
C LEU A 658 1.57 -10.74 -20.22
N GLU A 659 2.68 -10.65 -19.48
CA GLU A 659 2.67 -10.18 -18.09
C GLU A 659 2.16 -8.73 -17.97
N ALA A 660 2.59 -7.83 -18.86
CA ALA A 660 2.15 -6.43 -18.87
C ALA A 660 0.66 -6.32 -19.15
N LYS A 661 0.16 -7.09 -20.15
CA LYS A 661 -1.27 -7.20 -20.47
C LYS A 661 -2.07 -7.67 -19.25
N ALA A 662 -1.72 -8.82 -18.69
CA ALA A 662 -2.42 -9.42 -17.55
C ALA A 662 -2.43 -8.48 -16.32
N ARG A 663 -1.31 -7.81 -16.04
CA ARG A 663 -1.21 -6.82 -14.95
C ARG A 663 -2.12 -5.61 -15.17
N SER A 664 -2.18 -5.09 -16.39
CA SER A 664 -3.00 -3.92 -16.73
C SER A 664 -4.49 -4.25 -16.66
N GLU A 665 -4.90 -5.41 -17.14
CA GLU A 665 -6.29 -5.89 -17.09
C GLU A 665 -6.75 -6.11 -15.64
N ARG A 666 -5.93 -6.75 -14.80
CA ARG A 666 -6.24 -6.95 -13.38
C ARG A 666 -6.41 -5.63 -12.60
N ARG A 667 -5.67 -4.59 -12.98
CA ARG A 667 -5.75 -3.27 -12.33
C ARG A 667 -6.99 -2.46 -12.72
N LEU A 668 -7.65 -2.78 -13.83
CA LEU A 668 -8.75 -1.96 -14.35
C LEU A 668 -9.90 -1.85 -13.34
N ALA A 669 -10.40 -2.98 -12.85
CA ALA A 669 -11.53 -3.00 -11.93
C ALA A 669 -11.19 -2.36 -10.56
N PRO A 670 -10.10 -2.71 -9.86
CA PRO A 670 -9.76 -2.07 -8.58
C PRO A 670 -9.44 -0.58 -8.69
N SER A 671 -8.92 -0.13 -9.85
CA SER A 671 -8.46 1.25 -10.06
C SER A 671 -9.31 2.01 -11.08
N GLY A 672 -10.58 1.64 -11.25
CA GLY A 672 -11.47 2.23 -12.28
C GLY A 672 -11.57 3.76 -12.23
N HIS A 673 -11.53 4.34 -11.02
CA HIS A 673 -11.48 5.79 -10.82
C HIS A 673 -10.24 6.45 -11.44
N VAL A 674 -9.08 5.78 -11.40
CA VAL A 674 -7.84 6.27 -12.02
C VAL A 674 -7.99 6.27 -13.55
N TYR A 675 -8.52 5.19 -14.12
CA TYR A 675 -8.75 5.08 -15.57
C TYR A 675 -9.79 6.10 -16.07
N ALA A 676 -10.90 6.27 -15.33
CA ALA A 676 -11.90 7.29 -15.65
C ALA A 676 -11.31 8.71 -15.60
N SER A 677 -10.51 9.00 -14.56
CA SER A 677 -9.84 10.30 -14.39
C SER A 677 -8.79 10.56 -15.50
N ARG A 678 -7.94 9.58 -15.84
CA ARG A 678 -6.99 9.70 -16.97
C ARG A 678 -7.69 9.97 -18.28
N ARG A 679 -8.73 9.20 -18.57
CA ARG A 679 -9.53 9.34 -19.77
C ARG A 679 -10.20 10.71 -19.87
N LEU A 680 -10.71 11.21 -18.74
CA LEU A 680 -11.25 12.55 -18.63
C LEU A 680 -10.19 13.61 -18.94
N LYS A 681 -9.03 13.54 -18.26
CA LYS A 681 -7.96 14.55 -18.36
C LYS A 681 -7.24 14.54 -19.70
N ALA A 682 -7.23 13.42 -20.43
CA ALA A 682 -6.61 13.30 -21.74
C ALA A 682 -7.15 14.29 -22.79
N ARG A 683 -8.33 14.87 -22.54
CA ARG A 683 -8.95 15.94 -23.37
C ARG A 683 -8.30 17.29 -23.17
N PHE A 684 -7.68 17.54 -22.02
CA PHE A 684 -7.37 18.87 -21.55
C PHE A 684 -5.94 19.31 -21.80
N HIS A 685 -4.99 18.38 -21.66
CA HIS A 685 -3.58 18.74 -21.78
C HIS A 685 -2.70 17.58 -22.24
N ARG A 686 -1.56 17.94 -22.80
CA ARG A 686 -0.62 17.03 -23.47
C ARG A 686 -0.07 15.93 -22.55
N ALA A 687 0.26 16.24 -21.30
CA ALA A 687 0.78 15.25 -20.35
C ALA A 687 -0.24 14.14 -20.09
N ALA A 688 -1.52 14.50 -19.84
CA ALA A 688 -2.58 13.50 -19.62
C ALA A 688 -2.93 12.70 -20.88
N LEU A 689 -2.82 13.33 -22.06
CA LEU A 689 -2.95 12.62 -23.34
C LEU A 689 -1.86 11.53 -23.48
N ALA A 690 -0.62 11.85 -23.13
CA ALA A 690 0.46 10.86 -23.10
C ALA A 690 0.20 9.77 -22.05
N GLU A 691 -0.26 10.15 -20.86
CA GLU A 691 -0.59 9.20 -19.79
C GLU A 691 -1.68 8.20 -20.20
N GLU A 692 -2.72 8.65 -20.91
CA GLU A 692 -3.77 7.76 -21.45
C GLU A 692 -3.20 6.76 -22.47
N ARG A 693 -2.23 7.17 -23.28
CA ARG A 693 -1.56 6.29 -24.27
C ARG A 693 -0.59 5.31 -23.64
N LEU A 694 0.05 5.67 -22.53
CA LEU A 694 1.09 4.88 -21.88
C LEU A 694 0.55 3.94 -20.79
N ALA A 695 -0.52 4.34 -20.11
CA ALA A 695 -1.02 3.65 -18.92
C ALA A 695 -2.55 3.69 -18.77
N GLY A 696 -3.28 4.26 -19.72
CA GLY A 696 -4.74 4.29 -19.72
C GLY A 696 -5.37 3.17 -20.54
N LEU A 697 -6.63 3.35 -20.93
CA LEU A 697 -7.37 2.36 -21.74
C LEU A 697 -6.74 2.13 -23.11
N LYS A 698 -6.19 3.19 -23.73
CA LYS A 698 -5.49 3.05 -25.02
C LYS A 698 -4.25 2.16 -24.90
N ALA A 699 -3.55 2.19 -23.77
CA ALA A 699 -2.45 1.27 -23.49
C ALA A 699 -2.93 -0.19 -23.40
N ILE A 700 -4.01 -0.45 -22.65
CA ILE A 700 -4.58 -1.80 -22.52
C ILE A 700 -5.00 -2.35 -23.90
N GLN A 701 -5.70 -1.55 -24.69
CA GLN A 701 -6.12 -1.92 -26.05
C GLN A 701 -4.90 -2.21 -26.95
N GLY A 702 -3.82 -1.44 -26.82
CA GLY A 702 -2.56 -1.67 -27.53
C GLY A 702 -1.91 -3.00 -27.15
N LEU A 703 -1.78 -3.27 -25.83
CA LEU A 703 -1.20 -4.51 -25.30
C LEU A 703 -1.99 -5.76 -25.77
N ARG A 704 -3.32 -5.68 -25.77
CA ARG A 704 -4.18 -6.76 -26.27
C ARG A 704 -3.93 -7.03 -27.74
N ARG A 705 -4.02 -6.00 -28.58
CA ARG A 705 -3.79 -6.14 -30.02
C ARG A 705 -2.43 -6.76 -30.32
N TRP A 706 -1.37 -6.32 -29.62
CA TRP A 706 -0.03 -6.88 -29.79
C TRP A 706 0.07 -8.34 -29.32
N ALA A 707 -0.64 -8.70 -28.26
CA ALA A 707 -0.63 -10.05 -27.70
C ALA A 707 -1.43 -11.04 -28.58
N GLU A 708 -2.58 -10.64 -29.12
CA GLU A 708 -3.47 -11.45 -29.95
C GLU A 708 -2.80 -11.87 -31.27
N ALA A 709 -2.07 -10.97 -31.91
CA ALA A 709 -1.36 -11.23 -33.17
C ALA A 709 0.15 -10.98 -33.01
N PHE A 710 0.76 -11.54 -31.96
CA PHE A 710 2.14 -11.24 -31.58
C PHE A 710 3.15 -11.47 -32.70
N ASP A 711 3.06 -12.61 -33.42
CA ASP A 711 4.01 -12.94 -34.48
C ASP A 711 3.97 -11.97 -35.66
N GLU A 712 2.80 -11.42 -35.96
CA GLU A 712 2.60 -10.41 -37.01
C GLU A 712 3.14 -9.03 -36.56
N HIS A 713 2.97 -8.68 -35.30
CA HIS A 713 3.39 -7.41 -34.74
C HIS A 713 4.89 -7.39 -34.38
N TRP A 714 5.49 -8.53 -34.09
CA TRP A 714 6.86 -8.62 -33.63
C TRP A 714 7.88 -7.84 -34.45
N PRO A 715 7.91 -7.90 -35.80
CA PRO A 715 8.89 -7.14 -36.60
C PRO A 715 8.79 -5.62 -36.33
N VAL A 716 7.57 -5.10 -36.21
CA VAL A 716 7.33 -3.66 -35.95
C VAL A 716 7.72 -3.30 -34.53
N LEU A 717 7.37 -4.14 -33.55
CA LEU A 717 7.72 -3.93 -32.11
C LEU A 717 9.23 -3.96 -31.91
N ASN A 718 9.91 -4.96 -32.48
CA ASN A 718 11.37 -5.07 -32.42
C ASN A 718 12.07 -3.86 -33.07
N ALA A 719 11.67 -3.47 -34.26
CA ALA A 719 12.19 -2.27 -34.91
C ALA A 719 11.90 -1.00 -34.07
N GLY A 720 10.73 -0.92 -33.43
CA GLY A 720 10.36 0.16 -32.51
C GLY A 720 11.27 0.24 -31.30
N LEU A 721 11.64 -0.89 -30.70
CA LEU A 721 12.58 -0.93 -29.56
C LEU A 721 13.96 -0.38 -29.96
N HIS A 722 14.48 -0.79 -31.15
CA HIS A 722 15.75 -0.27 -31.65
C HIS A 722 15.68 1.22 -31.95
N ARG A 723 14.61 1.72 -32.57
CA ARG A 723 14.40 3.15 -32.82
C ARG A 723 14.29 3.96 -31.51
N LEU A 724 13.59 3.44 -30.50
CA LEU A 724 13.51 4.10 -29.18
C LEU A 724 14.90 4.19 -28.55
N ARG A 725 15.73 3.14 -28.62
CA ARG A 725 17.10 3.22 -28.12
C ARG A 725 17.91 4.32 -28.84
N GLU A 726 17.79 4.44 -30.13
CA GLU A 726 18.55 5.43 -30.94
C GLU A 726 18.08 6.87 -30.64
N CYS A 727 16.79 7.11 -30.48
CA CYS A 727 16.27 8.48 -30.33
C CYS A 727 16.15 8.92 -28.85
N VAL A 728 16.01 7.99 -27.88
CA VAL A 728 15.81 8.32 -26.47
C VAL A 728 17.12 8.27 -25.68
N LEU A 729 17.93 7.20 -25.86
CA LEU A 729 19.12 7.00 -25.03
C LEU A 729 20.32 7.82 -25.55
N THR A 730 20.19 9.13 -25.49
CA THR A 730 21.21 10.09 -25.94
C THR A 730 21.53 11.10 -24.84
N ARG A 731 22.72 11.71 -24.92
CA ARG A 731 23.12 12.79 -23.98
C ARG A 731 22.29 14.06 -24.17
N ALA A 732 21.80 14.30 -25.35
CA ALA A 732 20.99 15.47 -25.64
C ALA A 732 19.65 15.37 -24.90
N GLY A 733 19.43 16.25 -23.92
CA GLY A 733 18.22 16.27 -23.10
C GLY A 733 18.20 15.26 -21.94
N LEU A 734 19.31 14.53 -21.71
CA LEU A 734 19.47 13.73 -20.50
C LEU A 734 19.79 14.62 -19.31
N GLU A 735 19.10 14.36 -18.21
CA GLU A 735 19.42 14.91 -16.90
C GLU A 735 19.57 13.78 -15.88
N ALA A 736 20.71 13.76 -15.20
CA ALA A 736 21.01 12.81 -14.14
C ALA A 736 20.67 13.42 -12.78
N ASN A 737 20.01 12.66 -11.94
CA ASN A 737 19.65 13.03 -10.56
C ASN A 737 20.41 12.12 -9.59
N VAL A 738 21.19 12.70 -8.69
CA VAL A 738 22.03 11.95 -7.74
C VAL A 738 21.69 12.38 -6.32
N THR A 739 21.30 11.41 -5.48
CA THR A 739 21.13 11.63 -4.05
C THR A 739 22.15 10.79 -3.30
N LEU A 740 23.01 11.48 -2.54
CA LEU A 740 24.16 10.89 -1.84
C LEU A 740 24.75 11.93 -0.89
N ASP A 741 25.47 11.52 0.14
CA ASP A 741 26.25 12.44 0.94
C ASP A 741 27.44 13.04 0.15
N ALA A 742 27.78 14.32 0.41
CA ALA A 742 28.77 15.08 -0.37
C ALA A 742 30.14 14.40 -0.44
N LYS A 743 30.57 13.77 0.66
CA LYS A 743 31.90 13.11 0.70
C LYS A 743 31.95 11.91 -0.25
N ALA A 744 30.89 11.10 -0.30
CA ALA A 744 30.84 9.95 -1.21
C ALA A 744 30.65 10.38 -2.67
N PHE A 745 29.95 11.52 -2.89
CA PHE A 745 29.75 12.07 -4.24
C PHE A 745 31.07 12.42 -4.96
N GLU A 746 32.07 12.92 -4.24
CA GLU A 746 33.38 13.22 -4.82
C GLU A 746 34.02 12.01 -5.52
N GLY A 747 33.88 10.83 -4.95
CA GLY A 747 34.38 9.58 -5.56
C GLY A 747 33.46 9.00 -6.64
N PHE A 748 32.15 9.28 -6.58
CA PHE A 748 31.16 8.81 -7.53
C PHE A 748 31.14 9.64 -8.82
N ARG A 749 31.26 10.97 -8.71
CA ARG A 749 31.15 11.95 -9.82
C ARG A 749 32.01 11.60 -11.05
N PRO A 750 33.32 11.33 -10.95
CA PRO A 750 34.13 11.02 -12.13
C PRO A 750 33.66 9.77 -12.90
N ARG A 751 33.17 8.75 -12.16
CA ARG A 751 32.66 7.52 -12.75
C ARG A 751 31.30 7.75 -13.45
N LEU A 752 30.42 8.56 -12.87
CA LEU A 752 29.18 8.97 -13.50
C LEU A 752 29.45 9.74 -14.79
N MET A 753 30.36 10.71 -14.75
CA MET A 753 30.71 11.49 -15.95
C MET A 753 31.27 10.61 -17.07
N ALA A 754 32.03 9.57 -16.74
CA ALA A 754 32.48 8.58 -17.73
C ALA A 754 31.31 7.83 -18.36
N LEU A 755 30.33 7.31 -17.54
CA LEU A 755 29.12 6.67 -18.07
C LEU A 755 28.34 7.62 -19.01
N LEU A 756 28.14 8.88 -18.58
CA LEU A 756 27.43 9.87 -19.39
C LEU A 756 28.17 10.18 -20.71
N ALA A 757 29.50 10.17 -20.70
CA ALA A 757 30.31 10.38 -21.89
C ALA A 757 30.22 9.23 -22.92
N ASP A 758 29.96 8.00 -22.46
CA ASP A 758 29.81 6.83 -23.32
C ASP A 758 28.46 6.79 -24.07
N LEU A 759 27.45 7.56 -23.59
CA LEU A 759 26.17 7.65 -24.28
C LEU A 759 26.30 8.41 -25.62
N PRO A 760 25.55 8.05 -26.66
CA PRO A 760 25.53 8.78 -27.93
C PRO A 760 25.21 10.26 -27.75
N GLN A 761 25.85 11.15 -28.51
CA GLN A 761 25.62 12.59 -28.41
C GLN A 761 24.14 12.95 -28.61
N GLY A 762 23.53 12.44 -29.69
CA GLY A 762 22.16 12.79 -30.06
C GLY A 762 22.00 14.24 -30.53
N ALA A 763 20.81 14.58 -30.91
CA ALA A 763 20.38 15.96 -31.16
C ALA A 763 19.30 16.32 -30.13
N PRO A 764 19.20 17.61 -29.71
CA PRO A 764 18.08 18.04 -28.87
C PRO A 764 16.75 17.63 -29.48
N ALA A 765 15.86 17.06 -28.65
CA ALA A 765 14.58 16.59 -29.12
C ALA A 765 13.72 17.79 -29.59
N THR A 766 13.21 17.71 -30.85
CA THR A 766 12.14 18.57 -31.28
C THR A 766 10.82 17.99 -30.81
N GLN A 767 10.00 18.80 -30.18
CA GLN A 767 8.73 18.36 -29.63
C GLN A 767 7.84 17.75 -30.74
N ALA A 768 7.59 16.46 -30.65
CA ALA A 768 6.73 15.74 -31.59
C ALA A 768 5.26 16.18 -31.42
N ALA A 769 4.51 16.26 -32.50
CA ALA A 769 3.06 16.49 -32.43
C ALA A 769 2.36 15.19 -32.01
N TRP A 770 1.85 15.12 -30.78
CA TRP A 770 1.00 14.02 -30.35
C TRP A 770 -0.46 14.35 -30.64
N PRO A 771 -1.10 13.68 -31.62
CA PRO A 771 -2.48 13.98 -32.01
C PRO A 771 -3.43 13.85 -30.84
N ALA A 772 -4.38 14.77 -30.70
CA ALA A 772 -5.45 14.67 -29.72
C ALA A 772 -6.28 13.38 -29.96
N LEU A 773 -6.87 12.86 -28.89
CA LEU A 773 -7.87 11.80 -29.01
C LEU A 773 -9.24 12.43 -29.23
N GLU A 774 -9.97 11.93 -30.23
CA GLU A 774 -11.39 12.27 -30.37
C GLU A 774 -12.16 11.50 -29.30
N LEU A 775 -12.60 12.21 -28.27
CA LEU A 775 -13.29 11.67 -27.12
C LEU A 775 -14.66 12.32 -26.97
N PRO A 776 -15.74 11.54 -26.78
CA PRO A 776 -17.08 12.09 -26.61
C PRO A 776 -17.16 12.90 -25.31
N ALA A 777 -17.95 13.96 -25.30
CA ALA A 777 -18.12 14.81 -24.11
C ALA A 777 -18.70 14.01 -22.92
N ARG A 778 -19.50 13.00 -23.20
CA ARG A 778 -20.07 12.06 -22.23
C ARG A 778 -19.75 10.63 -22.65
N GLU A 779 -18.86 9.97 -21.92
CA GLU A 779 -18.34 8.66 -22.28
C GLU A 779 -18.67 7.61 -21.21
N GLY A 780 -19.26 6.49 -21.64
CA GLY A 780 -19.44 5.30 -20.84
C GLY A 780 -18.42 4.23 -21.22
N LEU A 781 -17.65 3.74 -20.26
CA LEU A 781 -16.63 2.71 -20.43
C LEU A 781 -17.13 1.41 -19.83
N ALA A 782 -17.68 0.52 -20.66
CA ALA A 782 -18.25 -0.75 -20.22
C ALA A 782 -17.14 -1.73 -19.81
N ALA A 783 -17.19 -2.19 -18.55
CA ALA A 783 -16.29 -3.18 -17.98
C ALA A 783 -17.09 -4.20 -17.14
N PRO A 784 -16.58 -5.42 -16.92
CA PRO A 784 -17.25 -6.43 -16.09
C PRO A 784 -17.07 -6.11 -14.60
N VAL A 785 -17.74 -5.07 -14.13
CA VAL A 785 -17.71 -4.59 -12.74
C VAL A 785 -19.13 -4.36 -12.23
N GLN A 786 -19.35 -4.57 -10.94
CA GLN A 786 -20.64 -4.37 -10.27
C GLN A 786 -20.80 -2.96 -9.66
N VAL A 787 -19.75 -2.15 -9.70
CA VAL A 787 -19.72 -0.79 -9.17
C VAL A 787 -19.28 0.19 -10.27
N ASN A 788 -19.58 1.47 -10.08
CA ASN A 788 -19.23 2.49 -11.04
C ASN A 788 -18.09 3.38 -10.53
N TYR A 789 -17.46 4.08 -11.47
CA TYR A 789 -16.44 5.08 -11.23
C TYR A 789 -16.77 6.28 -12.09
N VAL A 790 -17.27 7.33 -11.47
CA VAL A 790 -17.76 8.55 -12.15
C VAL A 790 -16.70 9.62 -12.08
N ALA A 791 -16.29 10.17 -13.21
CA ALA A 791 -15.35 11.29 -13.29
C ALA A 791 -15.96 12.45 -14.09
N GLN A 792 -15.89 13.65 -13.55
CA GLN A 792 -16.32 14.89 -14.20
C GLN A 792 -15.30 16.00 -13.94
N GLY A 793 -15.04 16.86 -14.90
CA GLY A 793 -14.10 17.97 -14.68
C GLY A 793 -13.87 18.82 -15.92
N ARG A 794 -13.09 19.89 -15.72
CA ARG A 794 -12.77 20.87 -16.74
C ARG A 794 -11.37 21.44 -16.55
N LEU A 795 -10.76 21.85 -17.65
CA LEU A 795 -9.58 22.70 -17.64
C LEU A 795 -10.02 24.15 -17.37
N LEU A 796 -9.47 24.77 -16.34
CA LEU A 796 -9.57 26.20 -16.07
C LEU A 796 -8.34 26.88 -16.68
N ALA A 797 -8.54 27.45 -17.86
CA ALA A 797 -7.43 28.10 -18.56
C ALA A 797 -7.04 29.44 -17.88
N PRO A 798 -5.78 29.88 -18.04
CA PRO A 798 -5.41 31.26 -17.62
C PRO A 798 -6.35 32.30 -18.28
N GLY A 799 -6.92 33.18 -17.46
CA GLY A 799 -7.96 34.12 -17.87
C GLY A 799 -9.38 33.66 -17.48
N ASP A 800 -9.69 32.38 -17.42
CA ASP A 800 -10.93 31.87 -16.83
C ASP A 800 -10.84 31.82 -15.30
N TYR A 801 -9.65 31.48 -14.82
CA TYR A 801 -9.34 31.43 -13.39
C TYR A 801 -7.82 31.61 -13.16
N ASP A 802 -7.48 32.65 -12.39
CA ASP A 802 -6.12 32.81 -11.88
C ASP A 802 -5.96 32.03 -10.60
N PHE A 803 -5.16 30.96 -10.68
CA PHE A 803 -4.98 30.03 -9.57
C PHE A 803 -4.52 30.72 -8.29
N HIS A 804 -5.30 30.55 -7.24
CA HIS A 804 -5.02 30.92 -5.86
C HIS A 804 -5.01 29.65 -4.97
N GLY A 805 -4.10 29.57 -3.99
CA GLY A 805 -3.92 28.41 -3.13
C GLY A 805 -5.18 27.97 -2.37
N SER A 806 -6.13 28.87 -2.14
CA SER A 806 -7.42 28.54 -1.52
C SER A 806 -8.25 27.52 -2.29
N MET A 807 -8.04 27.36 -3.60
CA MET A 807 -8.70 26.30 -4.38
C MET A 807 -8.33 24.89 -3.87
N LEU A 808 -7.11 24.70 -3.37
CA LEU A 808 -6.68 23.43 -2.77
C LEU A 808 -7.41 23.18 -1.45
N VAL A 809 -7.59 24.22 -0.63
CA VAL A 809 -8.40 24.16 0.61
C VAL A 809 -9.85 23.83 0.27
N ALA A 810 -10.44 24.48 -0.73
CA ALA A 810 -11.80 24.27 -1.19
C ALA A 810 -12.02 22.80 -1.66
N CYS A 811 -11.12 22.27 -2.47
CA CYS A 811 -11.20 20.89 -2.93
C CYS A 811 -11.12 19.90 -1.76
N ARG A 812 -10.23 20.13 -0.79
CA ARG A 812 -10.09 19.29 0.40
C ARG A 812 -11.33 19.37 1.30
N TYR A 813 -11.85 20.58 1.52
CA TYR A 813 -13.08 20.78 2.30
C TYR A 813 -14.27 20.05 1.66
N LEU A 814 -14.46 20.18 0.35
CA LEU A 814 -15.50 19.44 -0.37
C LEU A 814 -15.37 17.93 -0.20
N ARG A 815 -14.16 17.40 -0.32
CA ARG A 815 -13.90 15.95 -0.15
C ARG A 815 -14.37 15.47 1.22
N ASN A 816 -14.01 16.18 2.27
CA ASN A 816 -14.17 15.74 3.66
C ASN A 816 -15.53 16.06 4.27
N ALA A 817 -16.19 17.13 3.82
CA ALA A 817 -17.48 17.56 4.34
C ALA A 817 -18.63 17.17 3.40
N TYR A 818 -18.61 17.64 2.16
CA TYR A 818 -19.74 17.53 1.23
C TYR A 818 -19.79 16.19 0.49
N LEU A 819 -18.70 15.80 -0.19
CA LEU A 819 -18.68 14.57 -0.97
C LEU A 819 -18.70 13.34 -0.08
N TRP A 820 -18.07 13.40 1.09
CA TRP A 820 -18.17 12.35 2.09
C TRP A 820 -19.63 12.09 2.48
N GLU A 821 -20.38 13.11 2.83
CA GLU A 821 -21.78 12.97 3.24
C GLU A 821 -22.70 12.57 2.08
N ARG A 822 -22.60 13.25 0.93
CA ARG A 822 -23.55 13.08 -0.18
C ARG A 822 -23.29 11.82 -1.00
N VAL A 823 -22.03 11.51 -1.29
CA VAL A 823 -21.67 10.43 -2.20
C VAL A 823 -21.34 9.14 -1.44
N ARG A 824 -20.62 9.24 -0.30
CA ARG A 824 -20.26 8.06 0.48
C ARG A 824 -21.39 7.67 1.45
N VAL A 825 -21.70 8.50 2.44
CA VAL A 825 -22.64 8.13 3.52
C VAL A 825 -24.05 7.90 2.99
N ARG A 826 -24.61 8.86 2.26
CA ARG A 826 -25.98 8.74 1.71
C ARG A 826 -26.01 7.95 0.40
N GLY A 827 -24.99 8.11 -0.44
CA GLY A 827 -24.94 7.48 -1.76
C GLY A 827 -24.42 6.05 -1.73
N GLY A 828 -23.70 5.62 -0.69
CA GLY A 828 -23.16 4.27 -0.56
C GLY A 828 -21.88 4.00 -1.36
N ALA A 829 -21.24 5.02 -1.92
CA ALA A 829 -19.94 4.89 -2.56
C ALA A 829 -18.84 4.67 -1.51
N TYR A 830 -17.78 3.98 -1.88
CA TYR A 830 -16.62 3.81 -0.99
C TYR A 830 -15.86 5.13 -0.78
N GLY A 831 -15.83 6.03 -1.78
CA GLY A 831 -15.23 7.34 -1.66
C GLY A 831 -15.56 8.28 -2.82
N ALA A 832 -15.33 9.57 -2.60
CA ALA A 832 -15.38 10.58 -3.63
C ALA A 832 -14.31 11.65 -3.38
N PHE A 833 -13.74 12.16 -4.45
CA PHE A 833 -12.60 13.06 -4.43
C PHE A 833 -12.89 14.32 -5.25
N SER A 834 -12.47 15.47 -4.75
CA SER A 834 -12.34 16.72 -5.49
C SER A 834 -10.87 17.11 -5.52
N SER A 835 -10.36 17.48 -6.68
CA SER A 835 -8.96 17.87 -6.85
C SER A 835 -8.79 18.96 -7.88
N PHE A 836 -7.83 19.82 -7.63
CA PHE A 836 -7.33 20.82 -8.58
C PHE A 836 -5.84 20.59 -8.82
N ASP A 837 -5.49 20.27 -10.06
CA ASP A 837 -4.08 20.17 -10.45
C ASP A 837 -3.56 21.58 -10.82
N ARG A 838 -2.75 22.14 -9.95
CA ARG A 838 -2.21 23.50 -10.07
C ARG A 838 -1.19 23.66 -11.22
N TRP A 839 -0.68 22.59 -11.78
CA TRP A 839 0.25 22.64 -12.90
C TRP A 839 -0.49 22.66 -14.24
N SER A 840 -1.55 21.88 -14.38
CA SER A 840 -2.36 21.86 -15.60
C SER A 840 -3.55 22.83 -15.57
N GLY A 841 -4.01 23.24 -14.39
CA GLY A 841 -5.26 24.01 -14.24
C GLY A 841 -6.52 23.14 -14.29
N THR A 842 -6.41 21.82 -14.08
CA THR A 842 -7.54 20.91 -14.21
C THR A 842 -8.27 20.73 -12.88
N LEU A 843 -9.56 21.12 -12.85
CA LEU A 843 -10.49 20.76 -11.78
C LEU A 843 -11.16 19.43 -12.13
N SER A 844 -11.20 18.49 -11.18
CA SER A 844 -11.89 17.21 -11.37
C SER A 844 -12.52 16.69 -10.10
N MET A 845 -13.69 16.04 -10.24
CA MET A 845 -14.36 15.25 -9.19
C MET A 845 -14.49 13.82 -9.66
N VAL A 846 -14.26 12.86 -8.77
CA VAL A 846 -14.20 11.44 -9.10
C VAL A 846 -14.80 10.61 -7.97
N SER A 847 -15.68 9.64 -8.28
CA SER A 847 -16.17 8.67 -7.30
C SER A 847 -15.45 7.32 -7.43
N TYR A 848 -15.45 6.55 -6.34
CA TYR A 848 -14.77 5.28 -6.23
C TYR A 848 -15.69 4.21 -5.65
N ARG A 849 -15.85 3.09 -6.39
CA ARG A 849 -16.76 1.99 -6.06
C ARG A 849 -18.15 2.49 -5.71
N ASP A 850 -18.77 3.16 -6.65
CA ASP A 850 -20.02 3.89 -6.50
C ASP A 850 -21.21 3.08 -7.03
N PRO A 851 -22.24 2.83 -6.24
CA PRO A 851 -23.46 2.17 -6.75
C PRO A 851 -24.30 3.09 -7.64
N ASN A 852 -24.05 4.43 -7.61
CA ASN A 852 -24.85 5.41 -8.36
C ASN A 852 -24.02 6.07 -9.47
N ILE A 853 -24.70 6.55 -10.49
CA ILE A 853 -24.14 7.43 -11.53
C ILE A 853 -24.84 8.79 -11.51
N ALA A 854 -26.16 8.81 -11.68
CA ALA A 854 -26.96 10.04 -11.77
C ALA A 854 -26.87 10.89 -10.49
N LYS A 855 -27.14 10.28 -9.32
CA LYS A 855 -27.08 10.97 -8.02
C LYS A 855 -25.70 11.54 -7.72
N THR A 856 -24.64 10.85 -8.17
CA THR A 856 -23.26 11.32 -8.00
C THR A 856 -22.96 12.52 -8.89
N LEU A 857 -23.42 12.52 -10.14
CA LEU A 857 -23.28 13.67 -11.02
C LEU A 857 -24.10 14.88 -10.53
N GLU A 858 -25.30 14.67 -9.94
CA GLU A 858 -26.06 15.73 -9.25
C GLU A 858 -25.24 16.30 -8.08
N ALA A 859 -24.66 15.45 -7.23
CA ALA A 859 -23.81 15.90 -6.14
C ALA A 859 -22.59 16.70 -6.64
N PHE A 860 -21.97 16.29 -7.74
CA PHE A 860 -20.86 17.03 -8.34
C PHE A 860 -21.30 18.40 -8.88
N ALA A 861 -22.46 18.47 -9.51
CA ALA A 861 -23.04 19.73 -10.01
C ALA A 861 -23.36 20.72 -8.87
N GLU A 862 -23.87 20.22 -7.74
CA GLU A 862 -24.25 21.05 -6.58
C GLU A 862 -23.04 21.44 -5.69
N ALA A 863 -21.88 20.82 -5.85
CA ALA A 863 -20.71 21.01 -4.98
C ALA A 863 -20.20 22.46 -4.97
N GLY A 864 -20.20 23.12 -6.13
CA GLY A 864 -19.82 24.54 -6.24
C GLY A 864 -20.81 25.46 -5.51
N ASP A 865 -22.10 25.22 -5.64
CA ASP A 865 -23.14 25.97 -4.98
C ASP A 865 -23.12 25.80 -3.46
N PHE A 866 -22.80 24.60 -2.98
CA PHE A 866 -22.59 24.34 -1.57
C PHE A 866 -21.47 25.23 -1.00
N LEU A 867 -20.32 25.29 -1.68
CA LEU A 867 -19.22 26.17 -1.25
C LEU A 867 -19.57 27.67 -1.39
N ALA A 868 -20.25 28.08 -2.46
CA ALA A 868 -20.61 29.47 -2.67
C ALA A 868 -21.55 30.03 -1.59
N LYS A 869 -22.30 29.14 -0.94
CA LYS A 869 -23.21 29.44 0.18
C LYS A 869 -22.67 29.03 1.54
N LEU A 870 -21.37 28.63 1.60
CA LEU A 870 -20.77 28.11 2.83
C LEU A 870 -20.82 29.15 3.95
N ASP A 871 -21.28 28.69 5.12
CA ASP A 871 -21.29 29.46 6.36
C ASP A 871 -20.75 28.61 7.50
N ILE A 872 -19.45 28.77 7.78
CA ILE A 872 -18.71 28.00 8.78
C ILE A 872 -17.97 28.93 9.73
N GLY A 873 -17.75 28.46 10.95
CA GLY A 873 -17.01 29.20 11.95
C GLY A 873 -15.50 29.24 11.68
N PRO A 874 -14.77 30.13 12.36
CA PRO A 874 -13.32 30.26 12.22
C PRO A 874 -12.55 28.96 12.49
N GLU A 875 -12.97 28.17 13.47
CA GLU A 875 -12.32 26.91 13.83
C GLU A 875 -12.43 25.85 12.72
N GLU A 876 -13.58 25.79 12.05
CA GLU A 876 -13.77 24.84 10.95
C GLU A 876 -12.96 25.23 9.72
N LEU A 877 -12.88 26.53 9.44
CA LEU A 877 -11.99 27.06 8.42
C LEU A 877 -10.53 26.76 8.73
N GLU A 878 -10.09 26.98 9.98
CA GLU A 878 -8.72 26.66 10.43
C GLU A 878 -8.41 25.18 10.21
N ARG A 879 -9.31 24.27 10.57
CA ARG A 879 -9.15 22.82 10.32
C ARG A 879 -9.00 22.49 8.84
N ALA A 880 -9.80 23.12 7.98
CA ALA A 880 -9.69 22.90 6.54
C ALA A 880 -8.33 23.36 5.97
N VAL A 881 -7.81 24.49 6.48
CA VAL A 881 -6.49 25.02 6.09
C VAL A 881 -5.37 24.12 6.59
N ILE A 882 -5.39 23.72 7.88
CA ILE A 882 -4.40 22.80 8.47
C ILE A 882 -4.31 21.51 7.66
N GLY A 883 -5.47 20.93 7.36
CA GLY A 883 -5.52 19.73 6.53
C GLY A 883 -4.89 19.93 5.15
N ALA A 884 -5.14 21.07 4.48
CA ALA A 884 -4.56 21.34 3.17
C ALA A 884 -3.03 21.59 3.24
N VAL A 885 -2.52 22.15 4.33
CA VAL A 885 -1.06 22.29 4.55
C VAL A 885 -0.38 20.92 4.69
N GLY A 886 -1.03 19.94 5.31
CA GLY A 886 -0.49 18.58 5.44
C GLY A 886 -0.11 17.93 4.11
N ASP A 887 -0.83 18.25 3.03
CA ASP A 887 -0.53 17.73 1.69
C ASP A 887 0.81 18.28 1.12
N PHE A 888 1.37 19.38 1.68
CA PHE A 888 2.67 19.94 1.30
C PHE A 888 3.85 19.41 2.12
N ASP A 889 3.58 18.93 3.33
CA ASP A 889 4.59 18.59 4.34
C ASP A 889 4.82 17.09 4.45
N ALA A 890 4.61 16.34 3.37
CA ALA A 890 4.89 14.92 3.33
C ALA A 890 6.33 14.62 3.78
N VAL A 891 6.50 13.66 4.67
CA VAL A 891 7.80 13.14 5.08
C VAL A 891 8.36 12.29 3.94
N LEU A 892 9.53 12.64 3.45
CA LEU A 892 10.19 11.99 2.33
C LEU A 892 11.54 11.41 2.77
N LEU A 893 11.79 10.17 2.39
CA LEU A 893 13.11 9.56 2.51
C LEU A 893 14.11 10.22 1.54
N PRO A 894 15.43 10.09 1.74
CA PRO A 894 16.41 10.80 0.91
C PRO A 894 16.27 10.58 -0.60
N ASP A 895 16.02 9.35 -1.03
CA ASP A 895 15.76 9.02 -2.43
C ASP A 895 14.51 9.74 -2.97
N ALA A 896 13.41 9.71 -2.21
CA ALA A 896 12.18 10.38 -2.57
C ALA A 896 12.34 11.91 -2.55
N GLN A 897 13.18 12.48 -1.67
CA GLN A 897 13.49 13.91 -1.70
C GLN A 897 14.17 14.29 -3.01
N GLY A 898 15.23 13.56 -3.41
CA GLY A 898 15.91 13.78 -4.69
C GLY A 898 14.96 13.67 -5.88
N HIS A 899 14.16 12.61 -5.94
CA HIS A 899 13.16 12.41 -6.98
C HIS A 899 12.16 13.57 -7.08
N VAL A 900 11.59 13.99 -5.95
CA VAL A 900 10.62 15.10 -5.89
C VAL A 900 11.27 16.41 -6.30
N ALA A 901 12.50 16.68 -5.92
CA ALA A 901 13.24 17.88 -6.34
C ALA A 901 13.43 17.90 -7.85
N MET A 902 13.80 16.78 -8.45
CA MET A 902 13.97 16.65 -9.91
C MET A 902 12.63 16.76 -10.64
N ALA A 903 11.55 16.13 -10.14
CA ALA A 903 10.21 16.27 -10.71
C ALA A 903 9.71 17.72 -10.70
N ARG A 904 9.97 18.47 -9.60
CA ARG A 904 9.67 19.91 -9.51
C ARG A 904 10.46 20.74 -10.51
N HIS A 905 11.74 20.42 -10.71
CA HIS A 905 12.56 21.04 -11.75
C HIS A 905 11.94 20.84 -13.13
N TRP A 906 11.58 19.61 -13.50
CA TRP A 906 10.93 19.31 -14.80
C TRP A 906 9.56 19.99 -14.97
N ALA A 907 8.79 20.10 -13.90
CA ALA A 907 7.48 20.80 -13.89
C ALA A 907 7.63 22.33 -13.87
N ARG A 908 8.86 22.87 -13.71
CA ARG A 908 9.15 24.29 -13.48
C ARG A 908 8.42 24.86 -12.26
N ASP A 909 8.31 24.04 -11.20
CA ASP A 909 7.67 24.41 -9.94
C ASP A 909 8.71 24.93 -8.93
N GLY A 910 9.19 26.14 -9.16
CA GLY A 910 10.23 26.77 -8.37
C GLY A 910 9.81 27.12 -6.94
N GLU A 911 10.80 27.36 -6.08
CA GLU A 911 10.62 27.62 -4.66
C GLU A 911 9.73 28.86 -4.38
N GLU A 912 9.90 29.94 -5.14
CA GLU A 912 9.07 31.15 -5.02
C GLU A 912 7.58 30.87 -5.26
N THR A 913 7.28 30.08 -6.29
CA THR A 913 5.92 29.66 -6.60
C THR A 913 5.32 28.82 -5.45
N ARG A 914 6.08 27.88 -4.94
CA ARG A 914 5.66 27.02 -3.85
C ARG A 914 5.44 27.79 -2.55
N ALA A 915 6.32 28.74 -2.24
CA ALA A 915 6.20 29.61 -1.08
C ALA A 915 4.95 30.50 -1.19
N ARG A 916 4.66 31.06 -2.40
CA ARG A 916 3.42 31.80 -2.65
C ARG A 916 2.19 30.92 -2.42
N VAL A 917 2.15 29.73 -3.00
CA VAL A 917 0.99 28.82 -2.86
C VAL A 917 0.76 28.45 -1.40
N ARG A 918 1.82 28.11 -0.64
CA ARG A 918 1.71 27.82 0.80
C ARG A 918 1.11 28.99 1.56
N ARG A 919 1.60 30.20 1.33
CA ARG A 919 1.08 31.41 1.97
C ARG A 919 -0.40 31.62 1.63
N GLU A 920 -0.79 31.50 0.37
CA GLU A 920 -2.18 31.62 -0.07
C GLU A 920 -3.10 30.57 0.57
N VAL A 921 -2.60 29.34 0.78
CA VAL A 921 -3.32 28.28 1.51
C VAL A 921 -3.48 28.68 2.98
N MET A 922 -2.42 29.10 3.65
CA MET A 922 -2.45 29.45 5.08
C MET A 922 -3.31 30.73 5.36
N GLU A 923 -3.40 31.63 4.40
CA GLU A 923 -4.17 32.88 4.48
C GLU A 923 -5.59 32.74 3.88
N THR A 924 -6.05 31.50 3.64
CA THR A 924 -7.39 31.25 3.08
C THR A 924 -8.48 31.77 4.02
N THR A 925 -9.42 32.54 3.46
CA THR A 925 -10.60 33.06 4.14
C THR A 925 -11.87 32.38 3.68
N LEU A 926 -12.98 32.54 4.40
CA LEU A 926 -14.29 32.03 3.99
C LEU A 926 -14.74 32.61 2.64
N ASP A 927 -14.44 33.89 2.37
CA ASP A 927 -14.77 34.51 1.08
C ASP A 927 -13.95 33.89 -0.07
N HIS A 928 -12.70 33.48 0.17
CA HIS A 928 -11.94 32.72 -0.80
C HIS A 928 -12.58 31.37 -1.12
N LEU A 929 -13.11 30.65 -0.12
CA LEU A 929 -13.83 29.39 -0.35
C LEU A 929 -15.13 29.59 -1.13
N ARG A 930 -15.88 30.67 -0.82
CA ARG A 930 -17.10 31.01 -1.53
C ARG A 930 -16.80 31.38 -3.00
N GLU A 931 -15.71 32.12 -3.26
CA GLU A 931 -15.28 32.43 -4.65
C GLU A 931 -14.86 31.16 -5.39
N ALA A 932 -14.06 30.25 -4.76
CA ALA A 932 -13.76 28.95 -5.34
C ALA A 932 -15.05 28.18 -5.69
N GLY A 933 -16.08 28.24 -4.84
CA GLY A 933 -17.39 27.65 -5.10
C GLY A 933 -18.03 28.23 -6.38
N ARG A 934 -18.05 29.55 -6.53
CA ARG A 934 -18.58 30.20 -7.75
C ARG A 934 -17.82 29.80 -9.03
N VAL A 935 -16.49 29.68 -8.92
CA VAL A 935 -15.65 29.17 -10.02
C VAL A 935 -16.03 27.71 -10.35
N MET A 936 -16.18 26.88 -9.34
CA MET A 936 -16.53 25.45 -9.51
C MET A 936 -17.91 25.27 -10.13
N THR A 937 -18.93 26.03 -9.70
CA THR A 937 -20.28 26.01 -10.31
C THR A 937 -20.21 26.27 -11.81
N ARG A 938 -19.50 27.35 -12.22
CA ARG A 938 -19.30 27.64 -13.65
C ARG A 938 -18.51 26.57 -14.39
N ALA A 939 -17.50 26.00 -13.75
CA ALA A 939 -16.63 24.99 -14.35
C ALA A 939 -17.35 23.66 -14.57
N MET A 940 -18.21 23.26 -13.64
CA MET A 940 -18.90 21.97 -13.70
C MET A 940 -20.12 22.00 -14.62
N ASP A 941 -20.65 23.19 -14.95
CA ASP A 941 -21.75 23.32 -15.92
C ASP A 941 -21.31 22.81 -17.30
N GLY A 942 -22.00 21.80 -17.82
CA GLY A 942 -21.67 21.15 -19.09
C GLY A 942 -20.26 20.56 -19.18
N ALA A 943 -19.60 20.29 -18.04
CA ALA A 943 -18.27 19.66 -18.03
C ALA A 943 -18.30 18.24 -18.57
N PRO A 944 -17.27 17.79 -19.29
CA PRO A 944 -17.14 16.42 -19.76
C PRO A 944 -17.25 15.40 -18.62
N VAL A 945 -17.86 14.24 -18.94
CA VAL A 945 -18.10 13.13 -18.03
C VAL A 945 -17.50 11.86 -18.60
N VAL A 946 -16.84 11.08 -17.74
CA VAL A 946 -16.41 9.72 -18.03
C VAL A 946 -16.90 8.79 -16.91
N VAL A 947 -17.61 7.74 -17.27
CA VAL A 947 -18.08 6.73 -16.32
C VAL A 947 -17.53 5.36 -16.73
N LEU A 948 -16.81 4.70 -15.84
CA LEU A 948 -16.47 3.28 -16.00
C LEU A 948 -17.41 2.48 -15.12
N GLY A 949 -18.10 1.49 -15.71
CA GLY A 949 -19.13 0.71 -14.99
C GLY A 949 -19.62 -0.50 -15.79
N GLY A 950 -20.57 -1.24 -15.20
CA GLY A 950 -21.26 -2.30 -15.89
C GLY A 950 -22.14 -1.77 -17.05
N GLU A 951 -22.25 -2.53 -18.15
CA GLU A 951 -22.96 -2.07 -19.36
C GLU A 951 -24.43 -1.72 -19.09
N GLU A 952 -25.11 -2.49 -18.24
CA GLU A 952 -26.50 -2.25 -17.84
C GLU A 952 -26.65 -0.94 -17.03
N ALA A 953 -25.75 -0.72 -16.05
CA ALA A 953 -25.74 0.50 -15.26
C ALA A 953 -25.47 1.76 -16.12
N LEU A 954 -24.57 1.66 -17.10
CA LEU A 954 -24.28 2.74 -18.05
C LEU A 954 -25.48 3.05 -18.94
N ARG A 955 -26.19 2.05 -19.44
CA ARG A 955 -27.41 2.22 -20.26
C ARG A 955 -28.53 2.85 -19.45
N GLY A 956 -28.81 2.37 -18.24
CA GLY A 956 -29.82 2.93 -17.35
C GLY A 956 -29.51 4.38 -16.95
N ALA A 957 -28.24 4.70 -16.69
CA ALA A 957 -27.84 6.08 -16.40
C ALA A 957 -27.96 7.01 -17.60
N SER A 958 -27.75 6.53 -18.83
CA SER A 958 -27.87 7.34 -20.07
C SER A 958 -29.23 8.03 -20.21
N GLU A 959 -30.29 7.40 -19.71
CA GLU A 959 -31.64 7.97 -19.74
C GLU A 959 -31.80 9.14 -18.76
N ALA A 960 -31.13 9.08 -17.61
CA ALA A 960 -31.25 10.06 -16.54
C ALA A 960 -30.29 11.25 -16.70
N VAL A 961 -29.04 11.00 -17.16
CA VAL A 961 -28.00 12.04 -17.20
C VAL A 961 -27.68 12.57 -18.60
N GLY A 962 -28.44 12.16 -19.61
CA GLY A 962 -28.17 12.42 -21.03
C GLY A 962 -27.23 11.35 -21.63
N ALA A 963 -27.41 11.10 -22.93
CA ALA A 963 -26.78 9.98 -23.63
C ALA A 963 -25.27 9.86 -23.38
N LEU A 964 -24.87 8.73 -22.81
CA LEU A 964 -23.47 8.33 -22.72
C LEU A 964 -23.08 7.57 -24.00
N GLU A 965 -22.00 7.95 -24.64
CA GLU A 965 -21.43 7.15 -25.73
C GLU A 965 -20.67 5.95 -25.10
N ILE A 966 -21.31 4.78 -25.19
CA ILE A 966 -20.81 3.57 -24.51
C ILE A 966 -19.81 2.84 -25.41
N THR A 967 -18.60 2.65 -24.91
CA THR A 967 -17.54 1.86 -25.55
C THR A 967 -17.06 0.78 -24.59
N ARG A 968 -16.59 -0.35 -25.11
CA ARG A 968 -15.99 -1.39 -24.28
C ARG A 968 -14.62 -0.99 -23.80
N ALA A 969 -14.41 -1.04 -22.49
CA ALA A 969 -13.08 -0.82 -21.87
C ALA A 969 -12.17 -2.04 -22.04
N MET A 970 -12.80 -3.25 -22.07
CA MET A 970 -12.11 -4.54 -22.22
C MET A 970 -12.74 -5.38 -23.30
#